data_8fbb7b75ce7be0d05263aa938c2605f7
#
_entry.id   8fbb7b75ce7be0d05263aa938c2605f7
#
_cell.length_a   1.000
_cell.length_b   1.000
_cell.length_c   1.000
_cell.angle_alpha   90.00
_cell.angle_beta   90.00
_cell.angle_gamma   90.00
#
_symmetry.space_group_name_H-M   'P 1'
#
loop_
_entity.id
_entity.type
_entity.pdbx_description
1 polymer ?
#
loop_
_entity_poly.entity_id
_entity_poly.type
_entity_poly.pdbx_seq_one_letter_code
_entity_poly.pdbx_strand_id
1 'polypeptide(L)'
;MNRLWTVECGEFAGDSDSVMRTGNIYQIGNGYMGYRGTLDEYGRSELVAVTLAGLFDGVGDAWREPVNAPNGGFTQVTLDGEPLSALTALPLRHRHSLDLGSAVFKRETALKAGAKTLSIHSTRILSAHNPHLGLIEYGIRCTHNAALRITTGIDCEIWDLNGPHLVAMAADRVGDVLVVSGTTSEASKRVAVAEGCDIAFGEVSYEASADRNVRIVDLAMEADTLYEFRKYFAVYTDNDSLDARPADAAASDVREALRSGYQACLAGHNARWAEKWRLCDVRITGDDEAQVALRYSIFQLLIAAPIGGSGNSIAARALSGQVYKGAVFWDTEMFMLPFFLHTYPEKAVELLRYRIRTLPGARRKARAEGVGYRGAFYAWESQDTGDDACSYFNIGDPLTNRQLRTHFRDKQVHISGDVACAMWEYFRLTGDDALLLQGGAEVILECARFYYSYAYYKKVKNRYEILDVIGPDEYHERVNNNAYTNMIARRTFEIAGEVASYLGNKHPSELSGILSGLQIAEELPLFANAAKQLYVPAPDPESKLIEQFDGYFDLKDVSLDELRKQRLHPDEYLGAGQGLAVPTKVIKQADVVMMLYVFRDLYSSEVKQANWEYYEPRTEHASSLSASAYALVAVAFGDLESAYQHFMKTATIDLEGAYKVHVGTIFTGGSHPAANAGAWMVAVMGFGGLFSGDRAVTINPSLYWKWESLEFGLAFKGDRFQIKMSSVSVEIAASSTNTASRTFVVWGTERSCAPGQILGIVAPGRSIREGELGVPL
;
A
#
# COMPACT_ATOMS: atom_id res chain seq x y z
N MET A 1 -17.97 16.49 -14.63
CA MET A 1 -17.02 15.44 -14.18
C MET A 1 -17.76 14.11 -14.16
N ASN A 2 -17.11 13.02 -14.51
CA ASN A 2 -17.72 11.70 -14.39
C ASN A 2 -17.73 11.32 -12.89
N ARG A 3 -18.90 11.28 -12.27
CA ARG A 3 -19.13 11.07 -10.85
C ARG A 3 -18.44 9.79 -10.32
N LEU A 4 -18.27 8.78 -11.18
CA LEU A 4 -17.62 7.52 -10.81
C LEU A 4 -16.07 7.58 -10.82
N TRP A 5 -15.50 8.74 -11.13
CA TRP A 5 -14.04 8.96 -11.18
C TRP A 5 -13.57 10.12 -10.32
N THR A 6 -14.44 10.69 -9.50
CA THR A 6 -14.10 11.88 -8.72
C THR A 6 -14.49 11.68 -7.26
N VAL A 7 -13.53 11.92 -6.38
CA VAL A 7 -13.75 12.11 -4.94
C VAL A 7 -13.71 13.60 -4.66
N GLU A 8 -14.71 14.15 -3.98
CA GLU A 8 -14.80 15.58 -3.73
C GLU A 8 -15.36 15.90 -2.35
N CYS A 9 -14.94 17.05 -1.81
CA CYS A 9 -15.50 17.66 -0.62
C CYS A 9 -15.82 19.13 -0.91
N GLY A 10 -17.05 19.54 -0.61
CA GLY A 10 -17.53 20.91 -0.75
C GLY A 10 -17.56 21.71 0.55
N GLU A 11 -17.19 21.08 1.67
CA GLU A 11 -17.12 21.70 2.99
C GLU A 11 -15.67 21.96 3.39
N PHE A 12 -15.44 23.09 4.04
CA PHE A 12 -14.13 23.40 4.61
C PHE A 12 -14.21 23.27 6.13
N ALA A 13 -13.44 22.35 6.66
CA ALA A 13 -13.17 22.24 8.08
C ALA A 13 -11.69 22.53 8.33
N GLY A 14 -11.43 23.57 9.11
CA GLY A 14 -10.07 24.05 9.40
C GLY A 14 -9.48 23.51 10.70
N ASP A 15 -10.15 22.58 11.36
CA ASP A 15 -9.60 21.91 12.53
C ASP A 15 -8.48 20.93 12.16
N SER A 16 -7.59 20.66 13.10
CA SER A 16 -6.39 19.85 12.89
C SER A 16 -6.70 18.45 12.33
N ASP A 17 -7.76 17.79 12.82
CA ASP A 17 -8.12 16.45 12.40
C ASP A 17 -8.63 16.43 10.97
N SER A 18 -9.42 17.41 10.59
CA SER A 18 -9.94 17.57 9.23
C SER A 18 -8.83 17.90 8.23
N VAL A 19 -7.90 18.77 8.57
CA VAL A 19 -6.72 19.08 7.74
C VAL A 19 -5.86 17.84 7.54
N MET A 20 -5.67 17.05 8.59
CA MET A 20 -4.91 15.81 8.54
C MET A 20 -5.58 14.77 7.62
N ARG A 21 -6.91 14.56 7.77
CA ARG A 21 -7.68 13.62 6.94
C ARG A 21 -7.68 14.02 5.48
N THR A 22 -7.97 15.29 5.18
CA THR A 22 -7.97 15.82 3.82
C THR A 22 -6.62 15.59 3.14
N GLY A 23 -5.52 15.82 3.87
CA GLY A 23 -4.18 15.56 3.38
C GLY A 23 -3.96 14.11 2.92
N ASN A 24 -4.59 13.15 3.57
CA ASN A 24 -4.51 11.74 3.19
C ASN A 24 -5.46 11.38 2.04
N ILE A 25 -6.74 11.80 2.14
CA ILE A 25 -7.79 11.46 1.16
C ILE A 25 -7.42 11.96 -0.25
N TYR A 26 -6.92 13.19 -0.33
CA TYR A 26 -6.60 13.85 -1.60
C TYR A 26 -5.13 13.79 -1.99
N GLN A 27 -4.40 12.84 -1.42
CA GLN A 27 -3.00 12.58 -1.77
C GLN A 27 -2.87 12.20 -3.25
N ILE A 28 -1.81 12.69 -3.88
CA ILE A 28 -1.34 12.25 -5.19
C ILE A 28 0.05 11.65 -5.07
N GLY A 29 0.44 10.79 -6.00
CA GLY A 29 1.75 10.14 -6.00
C GLY A 29 2.06 9.50 -7.35
N ASN A 30 3.32 9.09 -7.53
CA ASN A 30 3.77 8.48 -8.78
C ASN A 30 4.77 7.33 -8.58
N GLY A 31 4.91 6.87 -7.32
CA GLY A 31 5.84 5.79 -6.95
C GLY A 31 7.27 6.25 -6.65
N TYR A 32 7.63 7.49 -6.99
CA TYR A 32 8.88 8.14 -6.59
C TYR A 32 8.65 9.06 -5.38
N MET A 33 7.59 9.86 -5.44
CA MET A 33 7.17 10.74 -4.36
C MET A 33 5.66 10.74 -4.19
N GLY A 34 5.22 10.99 -2.96
CA GLY A 34 3.84 11.24 -2.60
C GLY A 34 3.67 12.65 -2.06
N TYR A 35 2.66 13.37 -2.50
CA TYR A 35 2.34 14.70 -2.03
C TYR A 35 0.94 14.70 -1.41
N ARG A 36 0.87 15.04 -0.12
CA ARG A 36 -0.40 15.10 0.61
C ARG A 36 -1.35 16.13 -0.03
N GLY A 37 -2.65 15.89 0.08
CA GLY A 37 -3.71 16.75 -0.48
C GLY A 37 -3.90 18.07 0.31
N THR A 38 -2.82 18.73 0.69
CA THR A 38 -2.79 20.01 1.44
C THR A 38 -2.93 21.20 0.50
N LEU A 39 -3.41 22.33 1.02
CA LEU A 39 -3.55 23.57 0.23
C LEU A 39 -2.19 24.21 -0.03
N ASP A 40 -2.11 25.04 -1.07
CA ASP A 40 -0.83 25.55 -1.59
C ASP A 40 -0.12 26.52 -0.64
N GLU A 41 -0.88 27.22 0.23
CA GLU A 41 -0.39 28.13 1.26
C GLU A 41 -0.07 27.46 2.62
N TYR A 42 -0.31 26.14 2.74
CA TYR A 42 -0.05 25.41 3.97
C TYR A 42 1.45 25.15 4.17
N GLY A 43 1.84 24.95 5.43
CA GLY A 43 3.21 24.69 5.84
C GLY A 43 3.33 23.48 6.76
N ARG A 44 4.35 23.48 7.59
CA ARG A 44 4.69 22.38 8.51
C ARG A 44 3.55 22.05 9.49
N SER A 45 2.88 23.06 10.03
CA SER A 45 1.79 22.88 11.00
C SER A 45 0.58 22.14 10.42
N GLU A 46 0.34 22.28 9.11
CA GLU A 46 -0.73 21.60 8.38
C GLU A 46 -0.26 20.29 7.71
N LEU A 47 0.87 19.77 8.15
CA LEU A 47 1.44 18.49 7.74
C LEU A 47 1.69 18.39 6.22
N VAL A 48 2.18 19.46 5.61
CA VAL A 48 2.63 19.41 4.21
C VAL A 48 3.82 18.46 4.10
N ALA A 49 3.71 17.47 3.23
CA ALA A 49 4.79 16.52 3.00
C ALA A 49 4.88 16.11 1.54
N VAL A 50 6.11 16.07 1.04
CA VAL A 50 6.52 15.44 -0.22
C VAL A 50 7.41 14.27 0.14
N THR A 51 6.80 13.11 0.40
CA THR A 51 7.50 11.93 0.92
C THR A 51 8.21 11.17 -0.19
N LEU A 52 9.51 10.90 -0.02
CA LEU A 52 10.37 10.23 -1.01
C LEU A 52 10.39 8.72 -0.79
N ALA A 53 10.19 7.95 -1.86
CA ALA A 53 10.24 6.49 -1.81
C ALA A 53 11.69 6.00 -1.67
N GLY A 54 11.94 5.12 -0.68
CA GLY A 54 13.23 4.43 -0.53
C GLY A 54 14.39 5.29 -0.02
N LEU A 55 14.16 6.53 0.36
CA LEU A 55 15.15 7.36 1.05
C LEU A 55 14.77 7.48 2.52
N PHE A 56 15.64 6.96 3.40
CA PHE A 56 15.46 6.94 4.85
C PHE A 56 16.58 7.68 5.55
N ASP A 57 16.28 8.27 6.71
CA ASP A 57 17.25 8.96 7.56
C ASP A 57 16.87 8.81 9.04
N GLY A 58 17.89 8.86 9.92
CA GLY A 58 17.74 8.86 11.36
C GLY A 58 18.44 10.07 11.99
N VAL A 59 17.85 10.61 13.05
CA VAL A 59 18.40 11.76 13.79
C VAL A 59 18.67 11.37 15.24
N GLY A 60 19.94 11.35 15.63
CA GLY A 60 20.34 10.96 16.98
C GLY A 60 19.91 9.53 17.32
N ASP A 61 19.24 9.34 18.45
CA ASP A 61 18.73 8.04 18.92
C ASP A 61 17.27 7.76 18.48
N ALA A 62 16.68 8.65 17.68
CA ALA A 62 15.32 8.46 17.15
C ALA A 62 15.30 7.36 16.07
N TRP A 63 14.13 6.76 15.85
CA TRP A 63 14.00 5.79 14.75
C TRP A 63 14.15 6.45 13.38
N ARG A 64 14.63 5.68 12.43
CA ARG A 64 14.72 6.11 11.02
C ARG A 64 13.33 6.18 10.41
N GLU A 65 13.13 7.15 9.53
CA GLU A 65 11.88 7.35 8.80
C GLU A 65 12.14 7.87 7.37
N PRO A 66 11.13 7.85 6.46
CA PRO A 66 11.30 8.38 5.11
C PRO A 66 11.59 9.87 5.15
N VAL A 67 12.43 10.33 4.24
CA VAL A 67 12.74 11.76 4.08
C VAL A 67 11.60 12.44 3.32
N ASN A 68 11.13 13.57 3.83
CA ASN A 68 10.30 14.51 3.09
C ASN A 68 11.20 15.54 2.38
N ALA A 69 10.92 15.79 1.10
CA ALA A 69 11.60 16.82 0.34
C ALA A 69 11.05 18.22 0.68
N PRO A 70 11.83 19.31 0.52
CA PRO A 70 11.32 20.68 0.53
C PRO A 70 10.13 20.83 -0.42
N ASN A 71 9.14 21.64 0.01
CA ASN A 71 7.89 21.80 -0.73
C ASN A 71 8.07 22.75 -1.92
N GLY A 72 8.30 22.18 -3.11
CA GLY A 72 8.34 22.93 -4.37
C GLY A 72 6.98 23.48 -4.82
N GLY A 73 5.87 23.06 -4.19
CA GLY A 73 4.51 23.49 -4.53
C GLY A 73 4.04 24.78 -3.81
N PHE A 74 4.79 25.30 -2.87
CA PHE A 74 4.37 26.42 -2.02
C PHE A 74 3.96 27.68 -2.81
N THR A 75 2.76 28.22 -2.48
CA THR A 75 2.25 29.48 -3.02
C THR A 75 1.33 30.15 -2.01
N GLN A 76 1.67 31.36 -1.58
CA GLN A 76 0.87 32.19 -0.68
C GLN A 76 0.47 33.52 -1.36
N VAL A 77 -0.72 33.99 -1.05
CA VAL A 77 -1.30 35.23 -1.57
C VAL A 77 -1.51 36.23 -0.46
N THR A 78 -1.09 37.47 -0.69
CA THR A 78 -1.35 38.63 0.16
C THR A 78 -2.18 39.63 -0.62
N LEU A 79 -3.31 40.08 -0.09
CA LEU A 79 -4.19 41.08 -0.71
C LEU A 79 -4.25 42.32 0.12
N ASP A 80 -3.94 43.47 -0.47
CA ASP A 80 -3.88 44.79 0.20
C ASP A 80 -3.03 44.79 1.49
N GLY A 81 -1.96 43.99 1.51
CA GLY A 81 -1.04 43.85 2.65
C GLY A 81 -1.40 42.75 3.66
N GLU A 82 -2.58 42.12 3.55
CA GLU A 82 -3.04 41.06 4.45
C GLU A 82 -2.82 39.69 3.82
N PRO A 83 -2.05 38.77 4.46
CA PRO A 83 -1.92 37.40 4.02
C PRO A 83 -3.26 36.66 4.10
N LEU A 84 -3.65 35.97 3.02
CA LEU A 84 -4.89 35.20 2.95
C LEU A 84 -4.61 33.70 2.93
N SER A 85 -5.25 32.98 3.83
CA SER A 85 -5.27 31.52 3.89
C SER A 85 -6.70 31.05 4.16
N ALA A 86 -7.03 29.88 3.72
CA ALA A 86 -8.31 29.26 4.05
C ALA A 86 -8.52 29.06 5.56
N LEU A 87 -7.44 28.95 6.35
CA LEU A 87 -7.51 28.83 7.80
C LEU A 87 -7.80 30.17 8.51
N THR A 88 -7.32 31.28 7.97
CA THR A 88 -7.42 32.60 8.61
C THR A 88 -8.60 33.45 8.12
N ALA A 89 -8.99 33.28 6.86
CA ALA A 89 -9.98 34.11 6.17
C ALA A 89 -11.35 33.46 6.02
N LEU A 90 -11.65 32.37 6.66
CA LEU A 90 -12.86 31.53 6.56
C LEU A 90 -13.51 31.53 5.18
N PRO A 91 -13.40 30.47 4.37
CA PRO A 91 -13.88 30.47 3.00
C PRO A 91 -15.37 30.72 2.90
N LEU A 92 -15.78 31.60 1.99
CA LEU A 92 -17.19 31.77 1.57
C LEU A 92 -17.67 30.54 0.79
N ARG A 93 -16.76 29.94 0.04
CA ARG A 93 -16.94 28.70 -0.71
C ARG A 93 -15.59 28.00 -0.77
N HIS A 94 -15.61 26.68 -0.55
CA HIS A 94 -14.46 25.84 -0.74
C HIS A 94 -14.88 24.53 -1.40
N ARG A 95 -14.07 24.06 -2.33
CA ARG A 95 -14.19 22.74 -2.94
C ARG A 95 -12.80 22.24 -3.27
N HIS A 96 -12.52 21.03 -2.87
CA HIS A 96 -11.38 20.29 -3.40
C HIS A 96 -11.83 18.93 -3.90
N SER A 97 -11.14 18.41 -4.90
CA SER A 97 -11.47 17.15 -5.54
C SER A 97 -10.23 16.45 -6.05
N LEU A 98 -10.33 15.13 -6.12
CA LEU A 98 -9.34 14.25 -6.72
C LEU A 98 -9.98 13.55 -7.91
N ASP A 99 -9.43 13.78 -9.10
CA ASP A 99 -9.78 13.04 -10.30
C ASP A 99 -8.93 11.75 -10.32
N LEU A 100 -9.56 10.61 -10.07
CA LEU A 100 -8.90 9.30 -10.01
C LEU A 100 -8.39 8.87 -11.39
N GLY A 101 -9.11 9.25 -12.46
CA GLY A 101 -8.77 8.86 -13.83
C GLY A 101 -7.44 9.44 -14.32
N SER A 102 -7.14 10.65 -13.88
CA SER A 102 -5.95 11.39 -14.28
C SER A 102 -5.01 11.75 -13.13
N ALA A 103 -5.28 11.31 -11.89
CA ALA A 103 -4.52 11.64 -10.68
C ALA A 103 -4.27 13.14 -10.50
N VAL A 104 -5.33 13.91 -10.61
CA VAL A 104 -5.27 15.37 -10.53
C VAL A 104 -5.99 15.84 -9.26
N PHE A 105 -5.25 16.49 -8.37
CA PHE A 105 -5.83 17.24 -7.26
C PHE A 105 -6.24 18.63 -7.73
N LYS A 106 -7.49 19.04 -7.39
CA LYS A 106 -8.03 20.37 -7.72
C LYS A 106 -8.57 21.05 -6.49
N ARG A 107 -8.36 22.36 -6.42
CA ARG A 107 -8.88 23.26 -5.41
C ARG A 107 -9.62 24.43 -6.05
N GLU A 108 -10.77 24.80 -5.51
CA GLU A 108 -11.50 26.05 -5.77
C GLU A 108 -11.87 26.66 -4.41
N THR A 109 -11.39 27.86 -4.11
CA THR A 109 -11.63 28.55 -2.83
C THR A 109 -11.98 30.00 -3.08
N ALA A 110 -13.05 30.50 -2.49
CA ALA A 110 -13.38 31.94 -2.46
C ALA A 110 -13.21 32.45 -1.03
N LEU A 111 -12.29 33.39 -0.83
CA LEU A 111 -11.95 33.98 0.47
C LEU A 111 -12.53 35.39 0.58
N LYS A 112 -13.13 35.72 1.72
CA LYS A 112 -13.59 37.08 2.02
C LYS A 112 -12.44 37.95 2.57
N ALA A 113 -12.21 39.08 1.95
CA ALA A 113 -11.21 40.09 2.39
C ALA A 113 -11.90 41.47 2.44
N GLY A 114 -12.48 41.83 3.59
CA GLY A 114 -13.30 43.05 3.74
C GLY A 114 -14.52 43.03 2.82
N ALA A 115 -14.61 44.02 1.90
CA ALA A 115 -15.67 44.07 0.88
C ALA A 115 -15.34 43.26 -0.37
N LYS A 116 -14.10 42.76 -0.50
CA LYS A 116 -13.60 42.02 -1.65
C LYS A 116 -13.79 40.52 -1.49
N THR A 117 -13.87 39.81 -2.60
CA THR A 117 -13.81 38.34 -2.63
C THR A 117 -12.64 37.95 -3.53
N LEU A 118 -11.69 37.20 -2.97
CA LEU A 118 -10.60 36.55 -3.73
C LEU A 118 -10.96 35.13 -4.05
N SER A 119 -10.95 34.79 -5.32
CA SER A 119 -11.11 33.40 -5.78
C SER A 119 -9.77 32.83 -6.20
N ILE A 120 -9.44 31.65 -5.66
CA ILE A 120 -8.24 30.89 -5.98
C ILE A 120 -8.69 29.58 -6.58
N HIS A 121 -8.10 29.17 -7.69
CA HIS A 121 -8.13 27.80 -8.17
C HIS A 121 -6.73 27.28 -8.37
N SER A 122 -6.50 26.02 -8.02
CA SER A 122 -5.25 25.34 -8.32
C SER A 122 -5.49 23.89 -8.76
N THR A 123 -4.59 23.41 -9.62
CA THR A 123 -4.55 22.04 -10.09
C THR A 123 -3.14 21.52 -9.87
N ARG A 124 -3.01 20.38 -9.17
CA ARG A 124 -1.70 19.80 -8.83
C ARG A 124 -1.59 18.37 -9.34
N ILE A 125 -0.43 18.05 -9.92
CA ILE A 125 -0.12 16.76 -10.53
C ILE A 125 1.30 16.36 -10.15
N LEU A 126 1.52 15.09 -9.81
CA LEU A 126 2.84 14.46 -9.84
C LEU A 126 2.94 13.62 -11.12
N SER A 127 3.89 13.94 -11.98
CA SER A 127 3.95 13.36 -13.31
C SER A 127 4.19 11.84 -13.28
N ALA A 128 3.33 11.09 -13.96
CA ALA A 128 3.51 9.65 -14.17
C ALA A 128 4.45 9.35 -15.34
N HIS A 129 4.78 10.36 -16.16
CA HIS A 129 5.71 10.24 -17.29
C HIS A 129 7.16 10.51 -16.87
N ASN A 130 7.38 11.62 -16.17
CA ASN A 130 8.66 11.92 -15.52
C ASN A 130 8.44 11.89 -14.00
N PRO A 131 8.90 10.85 -13.27
CA PRO A 131 8.57 10.68 -11.85
C PRO A 131 9.17 11.73 -10.93
N HIS A 132 10.17 12.49 -11.38
CA HIS A 132 10.79 13.56 -10.61
C HIS A 132 9.99 14.87 -10.66
N LEU A 133 9.07 15.03 -11.62
CA LEU A 133 8.42 16.29 -11.95
C LEU A 133 7.03 16.42 -11.30
N GLY A 134 6.79 17.57 -10.65
CA GLY A 134 5.47 18.04 -10.25
C GLY A 134 5.04 19.26 -11.04
N LEU A 135 3.73 19.39 -11.29
CA LEU A 135 3.12 20.46 -12.08
C LEU A 135 1.98 21.09 -11.29
N ILE A 136 1.89 22.40 -11.30
CA ILE A 136 0.78 23.15 -10.70
C ILE A 136 0.32 24.22 -11.71
N GLU A 137 -1.00 24.28 -11.92
CA GLU A 137 -1.65 25.44 -12.54
C GLU A 137 -2.36 26.20 -11.44
N TYR A 138 -2.14 27.52 -11.36
CA TYR A 138 -2.65 28.36 -10.31
C TYR A 138 -3.29 29.62 -10.88
N GLY A 139 -4.50 29.94 -10.45
CA GLY A 139 -5.23 31.11 -10.93
C GLY A 139 -5.90 31.88 -9.80
N ILE A 140 -5.90 33.21 -9.94
CA ILE A 140 -6.38 34.16 -8.97
C ILE A 140 -7.28 35.19 -9.63
N ARG A 141 -8.42 35.48 -9.00
CA ARG A 141 -9.35 36.54 -9.43
C ARG A 141 -9.88 37.29 -8.19
N CYS A 142 -10.01 38.59 -8.28
CA CYS A 142 -10.61 39.42 -7.23
C CYS A 142 -11.81 40.20 -7.79
N THR A 143 -12.87 40.33 -7.02
CA THR A 143 -14.09 41.09 -7.42
C THR A 143 -13.86 42.59 -7.51
N HIS A 144 -12.75 43.12 -6.99
CA HIS A 144 -12.40 44.55 -6.98
C HIS A 144 -10.90 44.75 -7.29
N ASN A 145 -10.54 45.94 -7.73
CA ASN A 145 -9.14 46.31 -7.85
C ASN A 145 -8.44 46.15 -6.49
N ALA A 146 -7.23 45.62 -6.48
CA ALA A 146 -6.48 45.31 -5.28
C ALA A 146 -4.99 45.29 -5.54
N ALA A 147 -4.17 45.55 -4.50
CA ALA A 147 -2.75 45.25 -4.52
C ALA A 147 -2.59 43.75 -4.17
N LEU A 148 -2.05 42.99 -5.10
CA LEU A 148 -1.78 41.55 -4.92
C LEU A 148 -0.29 41.33 -4.79
N ARG A 149 0.12 40.55 -3.80
CA ARG A 149 1.43 39.94 -3.73
C ARG A 149 1.31 38.44 -3.76
N ILE A 150 2.02 37.78 -4.66
CA ILE A 150 2.15 36.32 -4.74
C ILE A 150 3.55 35.97 -4.27
N THR A 151 3.67 35.16 -3.22
CA THR A 151 4.92 34.55 -2.76
C THR A 151 4.92 33.07 -3.16
N THR A 152 5.77 32.70 -4.10
CA THR A 152 5.79 31.34 -4.64
C THR A 152 7.23 30.82 -4.82
N GLY A 153 7.46 29.54 -4.56
CA GLY A 153 8.80 28.95 -4.63
C GLY A 153 8.91 27.66 -3.87
N ILE A 154 10.01 27.50 -3.15
CA ILE A 154 10.34 26.30 -2.37
C ILE A 154 10.29 26.66 -0.89
N ASP A 155 9.44 25.97 -0.12
CA ASP A 155 9.37 26.05 1.34
C ASP A 155 10.22 24.92 1.95
N CYS A 156 11.19 25.29 2.80
CA CYS A 156 12.11 24.38 3.46
C CYS A 156 11.64 23.97 4.86
N GLU A 157 10.57 24.57 5.40
CA GLU A 157 9.94 24.17 6.65
C GLU A 157 9.17 22.86 6.47
N ILE A 158 9.88 21.75 6.53
CA ILE A 158 9.37 20.40 6.26
C ILE A 158 8.69 19.84 7.50
N TRP A 159 7.58 19.14 7.33
CA TRP A 159 7.02 18.31 8.39
C TRP A 159 7.84 17.01 8.52
N ASP A 160 8.43 16.81 9.70
CA ASP A 160 9.09 15.57 10.09
C ASP A 160 8.58 15.13 11.47
N LEU A 161 8.44 13.84 11.71
CA LEU A 161 8.10 13.29 13.03
C LEU A 161 9.30 13.36 13.97
N ASN A 162 10.48 12.93 13.52
CA ASN A 162 11.73 12.89 14.29
C ASN A 162 12.87 13.65 13.60
N GLY A 163 12.55 14.70 12.86
CA GLY A 163 13.52 15.50 12.13
C GLY A 163 14.27 16.52 12.97
N PRO A 164 15.02 17.43 12.31
CA PRO A 164 15.09 17.55 10.85
C PRO A 164 15.95 16.48 10.18
N HIS A 165 15.42 15.88 9.12
CA HIS A 165 16.16 14.88 8.33
C HIS A 165 17.10 15.51 7.31
N LEU A 166 16.83 16.73 6.86
CA LEU A 166 17.69 17.48 5.96
C LEU A 166 18.44 18.57 6.71
N VAL A 167 19.76 18.56 6.56
CA VAL A 167 20.69 19.53 7.16
C VAL A 167 21.56 20.16 6.07
N ALA A 168 22.37 21.15 6.43
CA ALA A 168 23.23 21.91 5.52
C ALA A 168 22.44 22.43 4.29
N MET A 169 21.25 22.96 4.55
CA MET A 169 20.38 23.52 3.51
C MET A 169 21.05 24.70 2.82
N ALA A 170 21.00 24.70 1.49
CA ALA A 170 21.54 25.78 0.66
C ALA A 170 20.49 26.17 -0.39
N ALA A 171 20.24 27.46 -0.51
CA ALA A 171 19.39 28.07 -1.51
C ALA A 171 20.26 28.68 -2.62
N ASP A 172 19.91 28.41 -3.89
CA ASP A 172 20.57 28.93 -5.08
C ASP A 172 19.54 29.31 -6.15
N ARG A 173 19.97 30.02 -7.17
CA ARG A 173 19.16 30.38 -8.33
C ARG A 173 19.96 30.27 -9.62
N VAL A 174 19.42 29.53 -10.59
CA VAL A 174 20.05 29.31 -11.90
C VAL A 174 19.15 29.93 -12.98
N GLY A 175 19.38 31.18 -13.33
CA GLY A 175 18.46 31.97 -14.14
C GLY A 175 17.18 32.27 -13.35
N ASP A 176 16.03 31.83 -13.89
CA ASP A 176 14.72 31.98 -13.25
C ASP A 176 14.30 30.74 -12.45
N VAL A 177 15.16 29.72 -12.39
CA VAL A 177 14.93 28.51 -11.62
C VAL A 177 15.51 28.65 -10.22
N LEU A 178 14.65 28.50 -9.20
CA LEU A 178 15.04 28.42 -7.78
C LEU A 178 15.51 26.99 -7.49
N VAL A 179 16.55 26.86 -6.67
CA VAL A 179 17.09 25.55 -6.28
C VAL A 179 17.32 25.54 -4.79
N VAL A 180 16.91 24.48 -4.11
CA VAL A 180 17.27 24.19 -2.72
C VAL A 180 17.92 22.81 -2.70
N SER A 181 19.00 22.68 -1.95
CA SER A 181 19.68 21.41 -1.71
C SER A 181 20.02 21.25 -0.24
N GLY A 182 20.03 20.01 0.22
CA GLY A 182 20.43 19.63 1.57
C GLY A 182 21.00 18.21 1.58
N THR A 183 21.43 17.76 2.74
CA THR A 183 21.94 16.38 2.94
C THR A 183 21.22 15.72 4.09
N THR A 184 21.03 14.40 4.01
CA THR A 184 20.48 13.63 5.12
C THR A 184 21.46 13.59 6.29
N SER A 185 20.91 13.56 7.52
CA SER A 185 21.70 13.64 8.76
C SER A 185 22.61 12.41 8.98
N GLU A 186 22.10 11.20 8.70
CA GLU A 186 22.78 9.94 8.98
C GLU A 186 23.82 9.61 7.88
N ALA A 187 23.42 9.60 6.62
CA ALA A 187 24.24 9.09 5.51
C ALA A 187 24.77 10.19 4.59
N SER A 188 24.49 11.46 4.87
CA SER A 188 24.88 12.61 4.06
C SER A 188 24.47 12.51 2.58
N LYS A 189 23.39 11.80 2.29
CA LYS A 189 22.82 11.72 0.94
C LYS A 189 22.22 13.05 0.55
N ARG A 190 22.53 13.52 -0.64
CA ARG A 190 22.04 14.79 -1.17
C ARG A 190 20.58 14.66 -1.59
N VAL A 191 19.80 15.67 -1.30
CA VAL A 191 18.43 15.89 -1.81
C VAL A 191 18.37 17.28 -2.39
N ALA A 192 17.80 17.45 -3.57
CA ALA A 192 17.63 18.74 -4.21
C ALA A 192 16.23 18.90 -4.78
N VAL A 193 15.68 20.09 -4.65
CA VAL A 193 14.42 20.52 -5.25
C VAL A 193 14.72 21.78 -6.10
N ALA A 194 14.26 21.75 -7.34
CA ALA A 194 14.25 22.92 -8.20
C ALA A 194 12.81 23.34 -8.49
N GLU A 195 12.58 24.64 -8.67
CA GLU A 195 11.28 25.21 -9.02
C GLU A 195 11.40 26.32 -10.03
N GLY A 196 10.46 26.38 -10.99
CA GLY A 196 10.31 27.47 -11.95
C GLY A 196 8.86 27.69 -12.33
N CYS A 197 8.53 28.90 -12.81
CA CYS A 197 7.18 29.21 -13.25
C CYS A 197 7.18 30.13 -14.49
N ASP A 198 6.03 30.19 -15.17
CA ASP A 198 5.80 30.97 -16.40
C ASP A 198 5.03 32.28 -16.14
N ILE A 199 5.18 32.89 -14.96
CA ILE A 199 4.51 34.17 -14.63
C ILE A 199 4.93 35.25 -15.62
N ALA A 200 3.93 35.85 -16.29
CA ALA A 200 4.13 36.88 -17.30
C ALA A 200 3.52 38.24 -16.89
N PHE A 201 3.24 38.46 -15.60
CA PHE A 201 2.61 39.65 -15.06
C PHE A 201 3.28 40.08 -13.75
N GLY A 202 3.12 41.37 -13.37
CA GLY A 202 3.64 41.91 -12.14
C GLY A 202 5.13 42.23 -12.13
N GLU A 203 5.61 42.79 -11.04
CA GLU A 203 7.03 43.04 -10.79
C GLU A 203 7.60 41.89 -9.98
N VAL A 204 8.67 41.26 -10.49
CA VAL A 204 9.27 40.04 -9.90
C VAL A 204 10.52 40.39 -9.12
N SER A 205 10.57 39.97 -7.88
CA SER A 205 11.76 39.95 -7.04
C SER A 205 12.00 38.58 -6.41
N TYR A 206 13.15 38.37 -5.81
CA TYR A 206 13.55 37.06 -5.25
C TYR A 206 14.04 37.25 -3.81
N GLU A 207 13.68 36.30 -2.96
CA GLU A 207 14.13 36.23 -1.57
C GLU A 207 14.58 34.80 -1.24
N ALA A 208 15.74 34.68 -0.60
CA ALA A 208 16.28 33.42 -0.10
C ALA A 208 16.61 33.60 1.40
N SER A 209 16.11 32.63 2.19
CA SER A 209 16.39 32.50 3.62
C SER A 209 16.74 31.07 3.97
N ALA A 210 16.96 30.77 5.25
CA ALA A 210 17.13 29.40 5.72
C ALA A 210 15.87 28.54 5.49
N ASP A 211 14.70 29.19 5.54
CA ASP A 211 13.40 28.51 5.54
C ASP A 211 12.72 28.49 4.17
N ARG A 212 13.11 29.40 3.25
CA ARG A 212 12.46 29.56 1.95
C ARG A 212 13.40 30.07 0.87
N ASN A 213 13.16 29.61 -0.35
CA ASN A 213 13.72 30.19 -1.57
C ASN A 213 12.55 30.53 -2.49
N VAL A 214 12.19 31.79 -2.59
CA VAL A 214 10.92 32.21 -3.18
C VAL A 214 11.08 33.36 -4.19
N ARG A 215 10.12 33.44 -5.05
CA ARG A 215 9.82 34.51 -5.98
C ARG A 215 8.65 35.30 -5.42
N ILE A 216 8.76 36.63 -5.39
CA ILE A 216 7.72 37.57 -4.97
C ILE A 216 7.26 38.31 -6.22
N VAL A 217 5.96 38.33 -6.46
CA VAL A 217 5.35 39.00 -7.60
C VAL A 217 4.34 40.03 -7.06
N ASP A 218 4.65 41.32 -7.24
CA ASP A 218 3.76 42.41 -6.88
C ASP A 218 2.95 42.90 -8.09
N LEU A 219 1.64 42.99 -7.94
CA LEU A 219 0.71 43.29 -9.01
C LEU A 219 -0.44 44.20 -8.54
N ALA A 220 -0.76 45.23 -9.30
CA ALA A 220 -2.04 45.94 -9.20
C ALA A 220 -3.09 45.17 -10.03
N MET A 221 -3.91 44.32 -9.36
CA MET A 221 -4.95 43.58 -10.06
C MET A 221 -6.13 44.45 -10.43
N GLU A 222 -6.66 44.18 -11.62
CA GLU A 222 -7.93 44.71 -12.09
C GLU A 222 -9.09 43.80 -11.63
N ALA A 223 -10.22 44.45 -11.31
CA ALA A 223 -11.45 43.73 -10.90
C ALA A 223 -11.89 42.70 -11.94
N ASP A 224 -12.28 41.54 -11.46
CA ASP A 224 -12.81 40.39 -12.24
C ASP A 224 -11.84 39.82 -13.30
N THR A 225 -10.58 40.32 -13.34
CA THR A 225 -9.55 39.76 -14.24
C THR A 225 -8.93 38.53 -13.62
N LEU A 226 -8.77 37.48 -14.45
CA LEU A 226 -8.13 36.23 -14.05
C LEU A 226 -6.62 36.30 -14.35
N TYR A 227 -5.83 36.08 -13.36
CA TYR A 227 -4.35 35.97 -13.45
C TYR A 227 -3.95 34.53 -13.24
N GLU A 228 -3.34 33.91 -14.25
CA GLU A 228 -2.95 32.49 -14.25
C GLU A 228 -1.46 32.33 -14.51
N PHE A 229 -0.86 31.33 -13.86
CA PHE A 229 0.49 30.89 -14.14
C PHE A 229 0.64 29.38 -13.91
N ARG A 230 1.68 28.80 -14.48
CA ARG A 230 2.04 27.39 -14.29
C ARG A 230 3.37 27.33 -13.56
N LYS A 231 3.45 26.36 -12.68
CA LYS A 231 4.59 26.10 -11.84
C LYS A 231 5.06 24.68 -12.06
N TYR A 232 6.37 24.50 -12.09
CA TYR A 232 7.05 23.23 -12.27
C TYR A 232 8.05 23.06 -11.15
N PHE A 233 8.08 21.90 -10.51
CA PHE A 233 9.13 21.57 -9.56
C PHE A 233 9.66 20.15 -9.83
N ALA A 234 10.94 19.92 -9.56
CA ALA A 234 11.57 18.62 -9.70
C ALA A 234 12.36 18.26 -8.45
N VAL A 235 12.32 16.97 -8.06
CA VAL A 235 13.04 16.45 -6.90
C VAL A 235 13.98 15.33 -7.35
N TYR A 236 15.23 15.43 -6.90
CA TYR A 236 16.28 14.44 -7.14
C TYR A 236 17.08 14.15 -5.87
N THR A 237 17.60 12.93 -5.80
CA THR A 237 18.41 12.45 -4.66
C THR A 237 19.63 11.67 -5.11
N ASP A 238 20.55 11.37 -4.20
CA ASP A 238 21.68 10.48 -4.47
C ASP A 238 21.27 8.99 -4.66
N ASN A 239 20.01 8.63 -4.40
CA ASN A 239 19.51 7.29 -4.76
C ASN A 239 19.19 7.16 -6.25
N ASP A 240 19.08 8.27 -6.96
CA ASP A 240 18.89 8.28 -8.39
C ASP A 240 20.24 8.02 -9.08
N SER A 241 20.30 7.08 -10.02
CA SER A 241 21.52 6.74 -10.76
C SER A 241 21.85 7.85 -11.75
N LEU A 242 22.53 8.90 -11.28
CA LEU A 242 22.85 10.10 -12.06
C LEU A 242 24.35 10.26 -12.29
N ASP A 243 24.70 10.71 -13.50
CA ASP A 243 26.04 11.23 -13.80
C ASP A 243 26.24 12.69 -13.29
N ALA A 244 25.15 13.38 -12.94
CA ALA A 244 25.10 14.76 -12.50
C ALA A 244 24.74 14.88 -11.00
N ARG A 245 25.01 16.05 -10.40
CA ARG A 245 24.55 16.35 -9.04
C ARG A 245 23.01 16.46 -9.03
N PRO A 246 22.31 16.04 -7.97
CA PRO A 246 20.85 16.15 -7.86
C PRO A 246 20.32 17.57 -8.15
N ALA A 247 21.00 18.62 -7.70
CA ALA A 247 20.62 20.02 -7.95
C ALA A 247 20.67 20.39 -9.45
N ASP A 248 21.69 19.92 -10.16
CA ASP A 248 21.83 20.19 -11.59
C ASP A 248 20.76 19.44 -12.41
N ALA A 249 20.49 18.19 -12.03
CA ALA A 249 19.45 17.37 -12.64
C ALA A 249 18.05 17.99 -12.42
N ALA A 250 17.72 18.38 -11.19
CA ALA A 250 16.46 19.02 -10.87
C ALA A 250 16.26 20.32 -11.65
N ALA A 251 17.27 21.19 -11.68
CA ALA A 251 17.21 22.44 -12.43
C ALA A 251 17.12 22.21 -13.95
N SER A 252 17.75 21.15 -14.48
CA SER A 252 17.65 20.77 -15.89
C SER A 252 16.23 20.33 -16.27
N ASP A 253 15.62 19.48 -15.44
CA ASP A 253 14.25 18.98 -15.66
C ASP A 253 13.22 20.12 -15.64
N VAL A 254 13.32 21.04 -14.67
CA VAL A 254 12.43 22.20 -14.59
C VAL A 254 12.57 23.08 -15.85
N ARG A 255 13.79 23.34 -16.33
CA ARG A 255 14.02 24.09 -17.59
C ARG A 255 13.45 23.37 -18.81
N GLU A 256 13.57 22.06 -18.87
CA GLU A 256 12.99 21.27 -19.95
C GLU A 256 11.46 21.32 -19.92
N ALA A 257 10.85 21.19 -18.71
CA ALA A 257 9.41 21.28 -18.53
C ALA A 257 8.86 22.67 -18.92
N LEU A 258 9.55 23.74 -18.53
CA LEU A 258 9.21 25.12 -18.95
C LEU A 258 9.26 25.29 -20.46
N ARG A 259 10.29 24.73 -21.15
CA ARG A 259 10.40 24.78 -22.62
C ARG A 259 9.33 23.95 -23.33
N SER A 260 9.03 22.76 -22.82
CA SER A 260 8.02 21.85 -23.36
C SER A 260 6.60 22.37 -23.15
N GLY A 261 6.39 23.11 -22.08
CA GLY A 261 5.11 23.70 -21.67
C GLY A 261 4.18 22.72 -20.97
N TYR A 262 3.22 23.28 -20.22
CA TYR A 262 2.31 22.56 -19.34
C TYR A 262 1.49 21.47 -20.08
N GLN A 263 0.96 21.79 -21.26
CA GLN A 263 0.12 20.87 -22.00
C GLN A 263 0.86 19.62 -22.50
N ALA A 264 2.13 19.76 -22.87
CA ALA A 264 2.94 18.61 -23.29
C ALA A 264 3.25 17.68 -22.10
N CYS A 265 3.61 18.24 -20.95
CA CYS A 265 3.82 17.48 -19.71
C CYS A 265 2.54 16.78 -19.25
N LEU A 266 1.40 17.47 -19.30
CA LEU A 266 0.08 16.92 -18.98
C LEU A 266 -0.32 15.78 -19.93
N ALA A 267 -0.07 15.92 -21.23
CA ALA A 267 -0.38 14.85 -22.19
C ALA A 267 0.41 13.57 -21.89
N GLY A 268 1.71 13.68 -21.58
CA GLY A 268 2.53 12.54 -21.17
C GLY A 268 2.01 11.87 -19.88
N HIS A 269 1.64 12.66 -18.89
CA HIS A 269 1.02 12.18 -17.64
C HIS A 269 -0.29 11.42 -17.91
N ASN A 270 -1.21 12.02 -18.68
CA ASN A 270 -2.52 11.43 -18.98
C ASN A 270 -2.38 10.11 -19.75
N ALA A 271 -1.45 10.01 -20.69
CA ALA A 271 -1.18 8.79 -21.46
C ALA A 271 -0.76 7.63 -20.51
N ARG A 272 0.09 7.91 -19.52
CA ARG A 272 0.50 6.91 -18.53
C ARG A 272 -0.64 6.49 -17.58
N TRP A 273 -1.49 7.42 -17.17
CA TRP A 273 -2.65 7.08 -16.35
C TRP A 273 -3.69 6.28 -17.13
N ALA A 274 -3.93 6.61 -18.40
CA ALA A 274 -4.79 5.81 -19.26
C ALA A 274 -4.29 4.37 -19.42
N GLU A 275 -2.97 4.17 -19.52
CA GLU A 275 -2.36 2.83 -19.55
C GLU A 275 -2.57 2.08 -18.22
N LYS A 276 -2.30 2.73 -17.06
CA LYS A 276 -2.50 2.13 -15.74
C LYS A 276 -3.95 1.67 -15.56
N TRP A 277 -4.92 2.52 -15.88
CA TRP A 277 -6.34 2.18 -15.75
C TRP A 277 -6.80 1.11 -16.75
N ARG A 278 -6.26 1.10 -17.96
CA ARG A 278 -6.54 0.01 -18.91
C ARG A 278 -6.13 -1.36 -18.37
N LEU A 279 -5.09 -1.43 -17.55
CA LEU A 279 -4.61 -2.67 -16.95
C LEU A 279 -5.34 -3.04 -15.66
N CYS A 280 -5.74 -2.06 -14.85
CA CYS A 280 -6.06 -2.24 -13.44
C CYS A 280 -7.52 -1.90 -13.08
N ASP A 281 -8.31 -1.25 -13.98
CA ASP A 281 -9.70 -0.88 -13.68
C ASP A 281 -10.54 -2.11 -13.39
N VAL A 282 -11.39 -1.99 -12.38
CA VAL A 282 -12.45 -2.94 -12.09
C VAL A 282 -13.78 -2.20 -12.16
N ARG A 283 -14.72 -2.72 -12.95
CA ARG A 283 -16.02 -2.11 -13.16
C ARG A 283 -17.12 -2.91 -12.49
N ILE A 284 -17.82 -2.26 -11.57
CA ILE A 284 -19.03 -2.76 -10.94
C ILE A 284 -20.21 -2.00 -11.55
N THR A 285 -21.21 -2.71 -12.05
CA THR A 285 -22.47 -2.11 -12.53
C THR A 285 -23.57 -2.39 -11.51
N GLY A 286 -24.41 -1.40 -11.25
CA GLY A 286 -25.54 -1.50 -10.31
C GLY A 286 -25.25 -0.92 -8.92
N ASP A 287 -23.97 -0.60 -8.59
CA ASP A 287 -23.57 -0.07 -7.29
C ASP A 287 -22.50 1.01 -7.44
N ASP A 288 -22.92 2.24 -7.58
CA ASP A 288 -22.04 3.39 -7.80
C ASP A 288 -21.11 3.67 -6.60
N GLU A 289 -21.59 3.43 -5.38
CA GLU A 289 -20.84 3.64 -4.16
C GLU A 289 -19.67 2.65 -4.07
N ALA A 290 -19.95 1.37 -4.26
CA ALA A 290 -18.91 0.33 -4.33
C ALA A 290 -17.92 0.59 -5.47
N GLN A 291 -18.40 1.09 -6.62
CA GLN A 291 -17.55 1.42 -7.77
C GLN A 291 -16.56 2.53 -7.47
N VAL A 292 -17.01 3.63 -6.84
CA VAL A 292 -16.14 4.76 -6.47
C VAL A 292 -15.14 4.33 -5.41
N ALA A 293 -15.57 3.63 -4.37
CA ALA A 293 -14.72 3.15 -3.30
C ALA A 293 -13.63 2.20 -3.82
N LEU A 294 -13.98 1.27 -4.71
CA LEU A 294 -13.02 0.34 -5.31
C LEU A 294 -12.01 1.05 -6.22
N ARG A 295 -12.45 2.01 -7.04
CA ARG A 295 -11.53 2.81 -7.88
C ARG A 295 -10.59 3.66 -7.04
N TYR A 296 -11.09 4.26 -5.96
CA TYR A 296 -10.23 4.97 -5.02
C TYR A 296 -9.19 4.04 -4.40
N SER A 297 -9.59 2.84 -3.99
CA SER A 297 -8.67 1.83 -3.47
C SER A 297 -7.59 1.45 -4.49
N ILE A 298 -7.96 1.19 -5.74
CA ILE A 298 -7.02 0.91 -6.84
C ILE A 298 -6.10 2.11 -7.08
N PHE A 299 -6.63 3.32 -7.06
CA PHE A 299 -5.86 4.55 -7.22
C PHE A 299 -4.76 4.67 -6.15
N GLN A 300 -5.05 4.39 -4.88
CA GLN A 300 -4.08 4.42 -3.78
C GLN A 300 -2.91 3.44 -4.02
N LEU A 301 -3.18 2.26 -4.57
CA LEU A 301 -2.14 1.31 -4.96
C LEU A 301 -1.30 1.82 -6.14
N LEU A 302 -1.93 2.42 -7.14
CA LEU A 302 -1.26 2.90 -8.36
C LEU A 302 -0.35 4.11 -8.11
N ILE A 303 -0.69 4.99 -7.16
CA ILE A 303 0.18 6.12 -6.78
C ILE A 303 1.38 5.68 -5.93
N ALA A 304 1.27 4.56 -5.21
CA ALA A 304 2.33 3.98 -4.39
C ALA A 304 3.21 2.96 -5.12
N ALA A 305 2.79 2.51 -6.32
CA ALA A 305 3.47 1.46 -7.08
C ALA A 305 4.92 1.85 -7.41
N PRO A 306 5.95 1.04 -7.02
CA PRO A 306 7.35 1.42 -7.18
C PRO A 306 7.73 1.67 -8.63
N ILE A 307 8.72 2.54 -8.84
CA ILE A 307 9.33 2.74 -10.16
C ILE A 307 10.12 1.48 -10.53
N GLY A 308 10.07 1.10 -11.81
CA GLY A 308 10.81 -0.06 -12.32
C GLY A 308 12.32 0.11 -12.11
N GLY A 309 12.97 -0.94 -11.58
CA GLY A 309 14.39 -0.96 -11.27
C GLY A 309 14.79 -0.27 -9.95
N SER A 310 13.85 0.33 -9.20
CA SER A 310 14.15 0.96 -7.91
C SER A 310 14.47 -0.06 -6.81
N GLY A 311 13.93 -1.27 -6.89
CA GLY A 311 14.00 -2.27 -5.83
C GLY A 311 13.32 -1.82 -4.54
N ASN A 312 12.42 -0.85 -4.61
CA ASN A 312 11.61 -0.39 -3.48
C ASN A 312 10.32 -1.21 -3.35
N SER A 313 9.71 -1.15 -2.17
CA SER A 313 8.41 -1.77 -1.89
C SER A 313 7.42 -0.70 -1.40
N ILE A 314 6.19 -1.13 -1.10
CA ILE A 314 5.15 -0.24 -0.61
C ILE A 314 5.10 -0.34 0.91
N ALA A 315 5.28 0.77 1.60
CA ALA A 315 5.15 0.86 3.05
C ALA A 315 3.69 0.68 3.50
N ALA A 316 3.48 0.33 4.79
CA ALA A 316 2.14 0.15 5.36
C ALA A 316 1.24 1.40 5.26
N ARG A 317 1.84 2.60 5.10
CA ARG A 317 1.14 3.87 4.87
C ARG A 317 1.49 4.51 3.52
N ALA A 318 1.99 3.71 2.59
CA ALA A 318 2.41 4.17 1.26
C ALA A 318 3.36 5.39 1.34
N LEU A 319 3.07 6.44 0.57
CA LEU A 319 3.83 7.70 0.54
C LEU A 319 3.03 8.86 1.18
N SER A 320 2.18 8.57 2.18
CA SER A 320 1.34 9.57 2.84
C SER A 320 2.03 10.32 3.99
N GLY A 321 3.32 10.09 4.21
CA GLY A 321 4.13 10.67 5.27
C GLY A 321 5.01 9.64 5.97
N GLN A 322 5.48 9.97 7.17
CA GLN A 322 6.47 9.19 7.92
C GLN A 322 5.86 8.17 8.91
N VAL A 323 4.52 8.08 8.95
CA VAL A 323 3.81 7.19 9.88
C VAL A 323 4.22 5.73 9.68
N TYR A 324 4.32 4.97 10.77
CA TYR A 324 4.93 3.64 10.80
C TYR A 324 6.36 3.62 10.23
N LYS A 325 7.09 4.74 10.36
CA LYS A 325 8.51 4.83 9.94
C LYS A 325 8.71 4.54 8.45
N GLY A 326 7.63 4.60 7.63
CA GLY A 326 7.65 4.17 6.23
C GLY A 326 8.04 2.71 6.03
N ALA A 327 7.87 1.87 7.05
CA ALA A 327 8.30 0.49 7.01
C ALA A 327 7.39 -0.38 6.14
N VAL A 328 7.98 -1.39 5.53
CA VAL A 328 7.34 -2.45 4.76
C VAL A 328 7.06 -3.62 5.70
N PHE A 329 5.80 -4.05 5.75
CA PHE A 329 5.31 -5.16 6.55
C PHE A 329 4.93 -6.34 5.63
N TRP A 330 4.33 -7.40 6.17
CA TRP A 330 3.72 -8.52 5.43
C TRP A 330 2.51 -8.10 4.59
N ASP A 331 1.99 -6.91 4.82
CA ASP A 331 0.96 -6.21 4.08
C ASP A 331 1.19 -6.30 2.57
N THR A 332 2.45 -6.13 2.18
CA THR A 332 2.86 -6.14 0.78
C THR A 332 2.67 -7.52 0.17
N GLU A 333 3.19 -8.57 0.80
CA GLU A 333 3.17 -9.93 0.28
C GLU A 333 1.77 -10.53 0.27
N MET A 334 1.00 -10.31 1.34
CA MET A 334 -0.27 -11.01 1.54
C MET A 334 -1.48 -10.27 0.98
N PHE A 335 -1.41 -8.94 0.83
CA PHE A 335 -2.54 -8.13 0.38
C PHE A 335 -2.24 -7.38 -0.92
N MET A 336 -1.12 -6.65 -1.02
CA MET A 336 -0.86 -5.79 -2.18
C MET A 336 -0.35 -6.59 -3.39
N LEU A 337 0.50 -7.58 -3.17
CA LEU A 337 1.08 -8.40 -4.24
C LEU A 337 0.02 -9.10 -5.11
N PRO A 338 -1.05 -9.71 -4.57
CA PRO A 338 -2.10 -10.31 -5.40
C PRO A 338 -2.71 -9.35 -6.44
N PHE A 339 -2.94 -8.09 -6.08
CA PHE A 339 -3.40 -7.08 -7.03
C PHE A 339 -2.42 -6.91 -8.19
N PHE A 340 -1.15 -6.64 -7.88
CA PHE A 340 -0.14 -6.42 -8.92
C PHE A 340 0.14 -7.66 -9.75
N LEU A 341 0.15 -8.84 -9.16
CA LEU A 341 0.35 -10.11 -9.88
C LEU A 341 -0.69 -10.32 -10.98
N HIS A 342 -1.94 -10.00 -10.70
CA HIS A 342 -3.04 -10.24 -11.61
C HIS A 342 -3.33 -9.08 -12.57
N THR A 343 -2.80 -7.88 -12.29
CA THR A 343 -3.05 -6.68 -13.11
C THR A 343 -1.80 -6.11 -13.75
N TYR A 344 -0.71 -5.98 -12.99
CA TYR A 344 0.52 -5.29 -13.38
C TYR A 344 1.78 -6.03 -12.89
N PRO A 345 2.09 -7.25 -13.43
CA PRO A 345 3.20 -8.10 -12.94
C PRO A 345 4.57 -7.42 -12.90
N GLU A 346 4.79 -6.43 -13.78
CA GLU A 346 6.03 -5.63 -13.81
C GLU A 346 6.21 -4.77 -12.54
N LYS A 347 5.14 -4.52 -11.79
CA LYS A 347 5.20 -3.90 -10.46
C LYS A 347 5.32 -4.93 -9.35
N ALA A 348 4.68 -6.09 -9.51
CA ALA A 348 4.81 -7.20 -8.57
C ALA A 348 6.28 -7.62 -8.38
N VAL A 349 7.05 -7.71 -9.46
CA VAL A 349 8.47 -8.10 -9.39
C VAL A 349 9.32 -7.10 -8.60
N GLU A 350 9.01 -5.80 -8.62
CA GLU A 350 9.74 -4.79 -7.84
C GLU A 350 9.54 -5.00 -6.33
N LEU A 351 8.32 -5.32 -5.90
CA LEU A 351 8.02 -5.63 -4.50
C LEU A 351 8.86 -6.81 -3.99
N LEU A 352 9.05 -7.81 -4.83
CA LEU A 352 9.85 -8.99 -4.48
C LEU A 352 11.35 -8.76 -4.59
N ARG A 353 11.81 -7.95 -5.54
CA ARG A 353 13.22 -7.50 -5.59
C ARG A 353 13.65 -6.78 -4.33
N TYR A 354 12.75 -6.02 -3.72
CA TYR A 354 12.99 -5.45 -2.39
C TYR A 354 13.35 -6.53 -1.36
N ARG A 355 12.61 -7.64 -1.30
CA ARG A 355 12.90 -8.74 -0.35
C ARG A 355 14.22 -9.44 -0.67
N ILE A 356 14.57 -9.58 -1.95
CA ILE A 356 15.90 -10.10 -2.35
C ILE A 356 17.00 -9.14 -1.89
N ARG A 357 16.86 -7.85 -2.14
CA ARG A 357 17.82 -6.82 -1.74
C ARG A 357 18.00 -6.74 -0.22
N THR A 358 16.94 -6.96 0.54
CA THR A 358 16.93 -6.89 2.01
C THR A 358 17.26 -8.22 2.72
N LEU A 359 17.51 -9.30 1.98
CA LEU A 359 17.92 -10.60 2.54
C LEU A 359 19.14 -10.52 3.51
N PRO A 360 20.19 -9.69 3.26
CA PRO A 360 21.28 -9.54 4.23
C PRO A 360 20.81 -9.04 5.61
N GLY A 361 19.82 -8.14 5.67
CA GLY A 361 19.22 -7.68 6.93
C GLY A 361 18.49 -8.82 7.66
N ALA A 362 17.68 -9.61 6.94
CA ALA A 362 17.02 -10.78 7.51
C ALA A 362 18.01 -11.83 8.08
N ARG A 363 19.14 -12.03 7.42
CA ARG A 363 20.22 -12.88 7.92
C ARG A 363 20.90 -12.32 9.18
N ARG A 364 21.11 -11.00 9.25
CA ARG A 364 21.63 -10.35 10.46
C ARG A 364 20.65 -10.53 11.62
N LYS A 365 19.37 -10.29 11.38
CA LYS A 365 18.32 -10.48 12.40
C LYS A 365 18.28 -11.91 12.93
N ALA A 366 18.30 -12.93 12.06
CA ALA A 366 18.32 -14.33 12.48
C ALA A 366 19.47 -14.65 13.45
N ARG A 367 20.66 -14.07 13.23
CA ARG A 367 21.83 -14.28 14.10
C ARG A 367 21.76 -13.48 15.40
N ALA A 368 21.10 -12.32 15.39
CA ALA A 368 21.05 -11.40 16.52
C ALA A 368 19.91 -11.72 17.49
N GLU A 369 18.79 -12.21 17.00
CA GLU A 369 17.61 -12.50 17.83
C GLU A 369 17.68 -13.92 18.44
N GLY A 370 17.30 -14.01 19.70
CA GLY A 370 17.20 -15.27 20.41
C GLY A 370 18.50 -16.05 20.57
N VAL A 371 18.46 -17.35 20.30
CA VAL A 371 19.55 -18.31 20.54
C VAL A 371 20.38 -18.64 19.29
N GLY A 372 20.54 -17.68 18.39
CA GLY A 372 21.36 -17.83 17.20
C GLY A 372 20.70 -18.66 16.09
N TYR A 373 19.57 -18.22 15.62
CA TYR A 373 18.88 -18.82 14.47
C TYR A 373 19.73 -18.70 13.19
N ARG A 374 19.45 -19.54 12.22
CA ARG A 374 20.10 -19.55 10.90
C ARG A 374 19.14 -19.14 9.82
N GLY A 375 19.64 -18.81 8.63
CA GLY A 375 18.81 -18.44 7.49
C GLY A 375 18.30 -17.00 7.55
N ALA A 376 17.09 -16.76 7.06
CA ALA A 376 16.48 -15.43 6.92
C ALA A 376 15.28 -15.24 7.83
N PHE A 377 15.41 -14.43 8.87
CA PHE A 377 14.32 -13.93 9.69
C PHE A 377 13.94 -12.53 9.23
N TYR A 378 12.98 -12.41 8.32
CA TYR A 378 12.55 -11.12 7.82
C TYR A 378 11.93 -10.25 8.92
N ALA A 379 12.24 -8.95 8.85
CA ALA A 379 11.80 -7.97 9.83
C ALA A 379 10.27 -7.79 9.83
N TRP A 380 9.71 -7.53 11.01
CA TRP A 380 8.34 -7.05 11.14
C TRP A 380 8.18 -5.67 10.48
N GLU A 381 9.04 -4.70 10.85
CA GLU A 381 9.14 -3.39 10.24
C GLU A 381 10.43 -3.32 9.40
N SER A 382 10.33 -3.53 8.09
CA SER A 382 11.49 -3.53 7.19
C SER A 382 11.66 -2.17 6.50
N GLN A 383 12.91 -1.68 6.43
CA GLN A 383 13.29 -0.46 5.72
C GLN A 383 14.31 -0.77 4.60
N ASP A 384 15.04 0.25 4.15
CA ASP A 384 15.98 0.15 3.03
C ASP A 384 17.15 -0.83 3.24
N THR A 385 17.59 -1.05 4.49
CA THR A 385 18.67 -1.99 4.83
C THR A 385 18.19 -3.42 5.06
N GLY A 386 16.88 -3.61 5.27
CA GLY A 386 16.28 -4.88 5.68
C GLY A 386 16.50 -5.24 7.15
N ASP A 387 17.16 -4.39 7.92
CA ASP A 387 17.22 -4.52 9.37
C ASP A 387 15.83 -4.21 9.97
N ASP A 388 15.55 -4.75 11.15
CA ASP A 388 14.27 -4.54 11.81
C ASP A 388 14.22 -3.17 12.51
N ALA A 389 13.37 -2.29 12.00
CA ALA A 389 13.10 -0.98 12.56
C ALA A 389 12.12 -1.01 13.75
N CYS A 390 11.51 -2.17 14.04
CA CYS A 390 10.62 -2.32 15.18
C CYS A 390 11.36 -2.21 16.51
N SER A 391 10.88 -1.36 17.40
CA SER A 391 11.39 -1.24 18.76
C SER A 391 10.93 -2.38 19.64
N TYR A 392 11.73 -2.75 20.65
CA TYR A 392 11.29 -3.67 21.71
C TYR A 392 10.24 -3.06 22.65
N PHE A 393 10.18 -1.74 22.74
CA PHE A 393 9.21 -0.97 23.50
C PHE A 393 8.51 -0.04 22.52
N ASN A 394 7.37 -0.46 22.02
CA ASN A 394 6.77 0.11 20.81
C ASN A 394 5.52 0.94 21.10
N ILE A 395 4.73 0.58 22.12
CA ILE A 395 3.45 1.21 22.41
C ILE A 395 3.54 1.92 23.75
N GLY A 396 3.15 3.20 23.78
CA GLY A 396 3.08 3.96 25.01
C GLY A 396 1.69 3.85 25.67
N ASP A 397 1.65 3.73 26.98
CA ASP A 397 0.43 3.83 27.76
C ASP A 397 -0.09 5.27 27.72
N PRO A 398 -1.35 5.53 27.30
CA PRO A 398 -1.85 6.88 27.08
C PRO A 398 -2.05 7.71 28.38
N LEU A 399 -2.11 7.05 29.55
CA LEU A 399 -2.28 7.72 30.83
C LEU A 399 -0.94 8.06 31.50
N THR A 400 0.04 7.16 31.39
CA THR A 400 1.32 7.27 32.12
C THR A 400 2.49 7.62 31.20
N ASN A 401 2.31 7.58 29.88
CA ASN A 401 3.34 7.70 28.84
C ASN A 401 4.47 6.65 28.99
N ARG A 402 4.24 5.58 29.76
CA ARG A 402 5.21 4.50 29.92
C ARG A 402 5.20 3.61 28.68
N GLN A 403 6.37 3.38 28.12
CA GLN A 403 6.53 2.47 26.98
C GLN A 403 6.34 1.00 27.41
N LEU A 404 5.49 0.28 26.70
CA LEU A 404 5.19 -1.12 26.93
C LEU A 404 6.15 -2.01 26.11
N ARG A 405 6.65 -3.07 26.74
CA ARG A 405 7.36 -4.13 26.04
C ARG A 405 6.38 -4.88 25.12
N THR A 406 6.67 -4.92 23.82
CA THR A 406 5.97 -5.74 22.86
C THR A 406 6.93 -6.76 22.24
N HIS A 407 6.41 -7.84 21.67
CA HIS A 407 7.22 -8.90 21.08
C HIS A 407 7.10 -8.96 19.55
N PHE A 408 6.63 -7.90 18.91
CA PHE A 408 6.49 -7.84 17.44
C PHE A 408 7.83 -8.04 16.74
N ARG A 409 8.90 -7.41 17.22
CA ARG A 409 10.23 -7.53 16.65
C ARG A 409 10.75 -8.97 16.65
N ASP A 410 10.65 -9.65 17.78
CA ASP A 410 11.35 -10.91 18.03
C ASP A 410 10.47 -12.16 17.91
N LYS A 411 9.13 -12.03 17.77
CA LYS A 411 8.18 -13.16 17.75
C LYS A 411 7.24 -13.22 16.56
N GLN A 412 7.18 -12.21 15.69
CA GLN A 412 6.44 -12.23 14.44
C GLN A 412 7.20 -13.01 13.36
N VAL A 413 7.28 -14.33 13.52
CA VAL A 413 8.12 -15.18 12.65
C VAL A 413 7.43 -15.56 11.34
N HIS A 414 6.11 -15.39 11.22
CA HIS A 414 5.37 -15.75 10.01
C HIS A 414 5.79 -14.94 8.78
N ILE A 415 6.35 -13.73 8.96
CA ILE A 415 6.82 -12.85 7.89
C ILE A 415 7.77 -13.57 6.92
N SER A 416 8.66 -14.40 7.43
CA SER A 416 9.60 -15.16 6.58
C SER A 416 8.87 -16.15 5.66
N GLY A 417 7.78 -16.74 6.14
CA GLY A 417 6.93 -17.63 5.35
C GLY A 417 6.09 -16.88 4.33
N ASP A 418 5.55 -15.73 4.70
CA ASP A 418 4.78 -14.86 3.81
C ASP A 418 5.63 -14.44 2.61
N VAL A 419 6.88 -14.04 2.86
CA VAL A 419 7.86 -13.69 1.81
C VAL A 419 8.19 -14.88 0.92
N ALA A 420 8.44 -16.07 1.48
CA ALA A 420 8.74 -17.28 0.70
C ALA A 420 7.55 -17.70 -0.18
N CYS A 421 6.33 -17.65 0.36
CA CYS A 421 5.11 -17.93 -0.38
C CYS A 421 4.90 -16.93 -1.52
N ALA A 422 5.12 -15.65 -1.28
CA ALA A 422 5.01 -14.59 -2.28
C ALA A 422 5.98 -14.75 -3.45
N MET A 423 7.25 -15.11 -3.17
CA MET A 423 8.26 -15.42 -4.20
C MET A 423 7.82 -16.58 -5.09
N TRP A 424 7.31 -17.65 -4.49
CA TRP A 424 6.86 -18.82 -5.21
C TRP A 424 5.59 -18.56 -6.01
N GLU A 425 4.64 -17.80 -5.45
CA GLU A 425 3.39 -17.45 -6.12
C GLU A 425 3.62 -16.57 -7.36
N TYR A 426 4.56 -15.63 -7.30
CA TYR A 426 4.98 -14.86 -8.48
C TYR A 426 5.42 -15.79 -9.62
N PHE A 427 6.33 -16.73 -9.34
CA PHE A 427 6.77 -17.69 -10.34
C PHE A 427 5.61 -18.54 -10.87
N ARG A 428 4.75 -19.05 -9.98
CA ARG A 428 3.61 -19.87 -10.35
C ARG A 428 2.66 -19.16 -11.32
N LEU A 429 2.38 -17.88 -11.08
CA LEU A 429 1.39 -17.12 -11.85
C LEU A 429 1.96 -16.44 -13.11
N THR A 430 3.24 -16.10 -13.11
CA THR A 430 3.88 -15.45 -14.27
C THR A 430 4.59 -16.46 -15.18
N GLY A 431 5.12 -17.55 -14.63
CA GLY A 431 6.02 -18.47 -15.33
C GLY A 431 7.44 -17.91 -15.51
N ASP A 432 7.72 -16.75 -14.93
CA ASP A 432 9.04 -16.08 -14.99
C ASP A 432 9.96 -16.65 -13.91
N ASP A 433 10.90 -17.50 -14.32
CA ASP A 433 11.92 -18.09 -13.43
C ASP A 433 13.15 -17.19 -13.22
N ALA A 434 13.25 -16.07 -13.93
CA ALA A 434 14.36 -15.15 -13.76
C ALA A 434 14.45 -14.61 -12.32
N LEU A 435 13.30 -14.33 -11.68
CA LEU A 435 13.27 -13.90 -10.28
C LEU A 435 13.87 -14.96 -9.33
N LEU A 436 13.55 -16.25 -9.55
CA LEU A 436 14.12 -17.35 -8.76
C LEU A 436 15.64 -17.41 -8.90
N LEU A 437 16.15 -17.27 -10.14
CA LEU A 437 17.58 -17.31 -10.44
C LEU A 437 18.33 -16.06 -9.95
N GLN A 438 17.66 -14.92 -9.85
CA GLN A 438 18.23 -13.64 -9.40
C GLN A 438 18.19 -13.45 -7.88
N GLY A 439 17.93 -14.50 -7.11
CA GLY A 439 17.95 -14.49 -5.64
C GLY A 439 16.65 -14.98 -4.98
N GLY A 440 15.54 -15.12 -5.71
CA GLY A 440 14.28 -15.59 -5.13
C GLY A 440 14.38 -17.01 -4.56
N ALA A 441 15.08 -17.92 -5.23
CA ALA A 441 15.35 -19.26 -4.71
C ALA A 441 16.20 -19.22 -3.43
N GLU A 442 17.19 -18.34 -3.37
CA GLU A 442 18.01 -18.11 -2.18
C GLU A 442 17.15 -17.62 -0.99
N VAL A 443 16.25 -16.66 -1.22
CA VAL A 443 15.30 -16.19 -0.21
C VAL A 443 14.46 -17.36 0.33
N ILE A 444 13.85 -18.15 -0.53
CA ILE A 444 13.00 -19.30 -0.14
C ILE A 444 13.79 -20.30 0.72
N LEU A 445 14.97 -20.69 0.27
CA LEU A 445 15.81 -21.66 0.98
C LEU A 445 16.28 -21.14 2.34
N GLU A 446 16.64 -19.87 2.43
CA GLU A 446 17.05 -19.24 3.69
C GLU A 446 15.88 -19.06 4.66
N CYS A 447 14.66 -18.80 4.18
CA CYS A 447 13.44 -18.81 5.03
C CYS A 447 13.16 -20.23 5.58
N ALA A 448 13.29 -21.25 4.75
CA ALA A 448 13.14 -22.64 5.21
C ALA A 448 14.22 -23.00 6.27
N ARG A 449 15.48 -22.59 6.04
CA ARG A 449 16.55 -22.76 7.03
C ARG A 449 16.25 -22.05 8.35
N PHE A 450 15.66 -20.86 8.28
CA PHE A 450 15.24 -20.14 9.48
C PHE A 450 14.21 -20.95 10.27
N TYR A 451 13.13 -21.37 9.65
CA TYR A 451 12.09 -22.16 10.33
C TYR A 451 12.64 -23.48 10.88
N TYR A 452 13.53 -24.15 10.16
CA TYR A 452 14.13 -25.40 10.66
C TYR A 452 14.99 -25.15 11.92
N SER A 453 15.70 -24.03 11.99
CA SER A 453 16.48 -23.64 13.17
C SER A 453 15.62 -23.12 14.33
N TYR A 454 14.40 -22.60 14.04
CA TYR A 454 13.47 -22.08 15.02
C TYR A 454 12.60 -23.19 15.63
N ALA A 455 12.16 -24.15 14.81
CA ALA A 455 11.26 -25.22 15.23
C ALA A 455 11.87 -26.13 16.29
N TYR A 456 11.07 -26.43 17.31
CA TYR A 456 11.45 -27.31 18.40
C TYR A 456 10.98 -28.74 18.17
N TYR A 457 11.90 -29.72 18.09
CA TYR A 457 11.52 -31.14 17.98
C TYR A 457 11.14 -31.72 19.32
N LYS A 458 9.85 -31.98 19.52
CA LYS A 458 9.29 -32.54 20.77
C LYS A 458 9.33 -34.06 20.74
N LYS A 459 10.38 -34.65 21.26
CA LYS A 459 10.65 -36.09 21.21
C LYS A 459 9.48 -36.96 21.70
N VAL A 460 8.82 -36.55 22.80
CA VAL A 460 7.68 -37.31 23.38
C VAL A 460 6.44 -37.35 22.47
N LYS A 461 6.29 -36.40 21.58
CA LYS A 461 5.20 -36.34 20.61
C LYS A 461 5.64 -36.72 19.17
N ASN A 462 6.94 -36.96 18.97
CA ASN A 462 7.53 -37.28 17.67
C ASN A 462 7.15 -36.28 16.58
N ARG A 463 7.21 -34.97 16.90
CA ARG A 463 6.83 -33.91 15.99
C ARG A 463 7.60 -32.62 16.23
N TYR A 464 7.66 -31.75 15.24
CA TYR A 464 8.12 -30.38 15.38
C TYR A 464 6.97 -29.50 15.88
N GLU A 465 7.27 -28.53 16.73
CA GLU A 465 6.37 -27.48 17.23
C GLU A 465 7.05 -26.11 17.07
N ILE A 466 6.27 -25.06 16.78
CA ILE A 466 6.74 -23.68 16.78
C ILE A 466 6.23 -23.02 18.05
N LEU A 467 7.15 -22.58 18.89
CA LEU A 467 6.87 -22.11 20.24
C LEU A 467 7.25 -20.63 20.38
N ASP A 468 6.55 -19.95 21.29
CA ASP A 468 6.87 -18.57 21.71
C ASP A 468 6.84 -17.59 20.55
N VAL A 469 5.69 -17.51 19.86
CA VAL A 469 5.45 -16.67 18.69
C VAL A 469 4.28 -15.73 18.87
N ILE A 470 4.14 -14.79 17.95
CA ILE A 470 2.93 -14.01 17.72
C ILE A 470 2.42 -14.38 16.31
N GLY A 471 1.14 -14.71 16.20
CA GLY A 471 0.46 -14.89 14.92
C GLY A 471 0.02 -13.54 14.33
N PRO A 472 -0.83 -13.56 13.27
CA PRO A 472 -1.49 -12.36 12.77
C PRO A 472 -2.27 -11.59 13.85
N ASP A 473 -2.88 -12.29 14.81
CA ASP A 473 -3.48 -11.65 15.99
C ASP A 473 -2.41 -11.12 16.94
N GLU A 474 -2.29 -9.80 17.02
CA GLU A 474 -1.27 -9.12 17.80
C GLU A 474 -1.63 -8.94 19.29
N TYR A 475 -2.84 -9.35 19.74
CA TYR A 475 -3.18 -9.26 21.16
C TYR A 475 -2.59 -10.39 21.99
N HIS A 476 -2.44 -11.58 21.39
CA HIS A 476 -1.90 -12.75 22.07
C HIS A 476 -0.43 -12.96 21.68
N GLU A 477 0.44 -12.37 22.46
CA GLU A 477 1.89 -12.51 22.30
C GLU A 477 2.42 -13.77 23.01
N ARG A 478 3.52 -14.33 22.49
CA ARG A 478 4.28 -15.43 23.10
C ARG A 478 3.45 -16.72 23.29
N VAL A 479 2.67 -17.04 22.28
CA VAL A 479 1.86 -18.26 22.22
C VAL A 479 2.60 -19.41 21.56
N ASN A 480 2.12 -20.63 21.75
CA ASN A 480 2.69 -21.84 21.16
C ASN A 480 1.76 -22.37 20.07
N ASN A 481 2.36 -22.87 18.99
CA ASN A 481 1.65 -23.55 17.91
C ASN A 481 0.50 -22.71 17.31
N ASN A 482 0.76 -21.42 17.04
CA ASN A 482 -0.21 -20.59 16.32
C ASN A 482 -0.53 -21.22 14.96
N ALA A 483 -1.81 -21.36 14.64
CA ALA A 483 -2.31 -22.08 13.46
C ALA A 483 -1.78 -21.51 12.15
N TYR A 484 -1.85 -20.18 11.96
CA TYR A 484 -1.33 -19.52 10.78
C TYR A 484 0.18 -19.70 10.65
N THR A 485 0.93 -19.39 11.72
CA THR A 485 2.39 -19.49 11.73
C THR A 485 2.90 -20.90 11.43
N ASN A 486 2.27 -21.92 12.00
CA ASN A 486 2.67 -23.30 11.76
C ASN A 486 2.33 -23.74 10.31
N MET A 487 1.19 -23.28 9.78
CA MET A 487 0.79 -23.61 8.41
C MET A 487 1.73 -22.94 7.38
N ILE A 488 2.07 -21.64 7.55
CA ILE A 488 2.96 -20.95 6.63
C ILE A 488 4.39 -21.48 6.70
N ALA A 489 4.86 -21.90 7.87
CA ALA A 489 6.16 -22.55 8.04
C ALA A 489 6.21 -23.92 7.34
N ARG A 490 5.17 -24.74 7.49
CA ARG A 490 5.04 -26.02 6.75
C ARG A 490 5.09 -25.77 5.26
N ARG A 491 4.32 -24.79 4.76
CA ARG A 491 4.30 -24.45 3.33
C ARG A 491 5.66 -23.97 2.84
N THR A 492 6.42 -23.21 3.66
CA THR A 492 7.78 -22.78 3.32
C THR A 492 8.72 -23.96 3.11
N PHE A 493 8.64 -25.00 3.94
CA PHE A 493 9.42 -26.23 3.75
C PHE A 493 9.04 -26.98 2.45
N GLU A 494 7.74 -27.05 2.14
CA GLU A 494 7.25 -27.65 0.90
C GLU A 494 7.76 -26.89 -0.33
N ILE A 495 7.66 -25.55 -0.32
CA ILE A 495 8.14 -24.68 -1.41
C ILE A 495 9.67 -24.81 -1.59
N ALA A 496 10.44 -24.96 -0.54
CA ALA A 496 11.88 -25.20 -0.65
C ALA A 496 12.20 -26.48 -1.43
N GLY A 497 11.39 -27.55 -1.25
CA GLY A 497 11.48 -28.77 -2.05
C GLY A 497 11.02 -28.57 -3.49
N GLU A 498 9.92 -27.84 -3.70
CA GLU A 498 9.36 -27.55 -5.02
C GLU A 498 10.33 -26.73 -5.88
N VAL A 499 10.93 -25.66 -5.32
CA VAL A 499 11.90 -24.82 -6.04
C VAL A 499 13.18 -25.58 -6.37
N ALA A 500 13.68 -26.42 -5.43
CA ALA A 500 14.85 -27.26 -5.68
C ALA A 500 14.58 -28.31 -6.79
N SER A 501 13.39 -28.92 -6.79
CA SER A 501 12.96 -29.86 -7.85
C SER A 501 12.83 -29.16 -9.20
N TYR A 502 12.18 -28.00 -9.25
CA TYR A 502 12.00 -27.24 -10.48
C TYR A 502 13.34 -26.82 -11.09
N LEU A 503 14.20 -26.17 -10.29
CA LEU A 503 15.52 -25.72 -10.76
C LEU A 503 16.44 -26.90 -11.09
N GLY A 504 16.36 -28.01 -10.36
CA GLY A 504 17.11 -29.21 -10.66
C GLY A 504 16.79 -29.83 -12.02
N ASN A 505 15.53 -29.72 -12.46
CA ASN A 505 15.09 -30.18 -13.76
C ASN A 505 15.41 -29.19 -14.90
N LYS A 506 15.31 -27.89 -14.65
CA LYS A 506 15.39 -26.86 -15.72
C LYS A 506 16.73 -26.11 -15.75
N HIS A 507 17.33 -25.89 -14.58
CA HIS A 507 18.54 -25.09 -14.38
C HIS A 507 19.52 -25.77 -13.39
N PRO A 508 20.00 -27.00 -13.68
CA PRO A 508 20.77 -27.81 -12.71
C PRO A 508 22.10 -27.17 -12.29
N SER A 509 22.77 -26.44 -13.18
CA SER A 509 24.03 -25.74 -12.88
C SER A 509 23.82 -24.58 -11.90
N GLU A 510 22.79 -23.79 -12.13
CA GLU A 510 22.42 -22.65 -11.29
C GLU A 510 22.00 -23.14 -9.90
N LEU A 511 21.17 -24.20 -9.83
CA LEU A 511 20.81 -24.82 -8.55
C LEU A 511 22.05 -25.31 -7.80
N SER A 512 22.97 -25.99 -8.49
CA SER A 512 24.22 -26.46 -7.86
C SER A 512 25.03 -25.27 -7.30
N GLY A 513 25.11 -24.16 -8.03
CA GLY A 513 25.73 -22.93 -7.58
C GLY A 513 25.07 -22.36 -6.31
N ILE A 514 23.74 -22.25 -6.31
CA ILE A 514 22.95 -21.77 -5.17
C ILE A 514 23.17 -22.66 -3.94
N LEU A 515 23.00 -23.98 -4.09
CA LEU A 515 23.13 -24.93 -2.97
C LEU A 515 24.54 -24.94 -2.38
N SER A 516 25.58 -24.87 -3.25
CA SER A 516 26.98 -24.79 -2.82
C SER A 516 27.29 -23.46 -2.12
N GLY A 517 26.84 -22.33 -2.69
CA GLY A 517 27.02 -20.99 -2.10
C GLY A 517 26.38 -20.88 -0.72
N LEU A 518 25.22 -21.47 -0.53
CA LEU A 518 24.51 -21.50 0.75
C LEU A 518 24.98 -22.62 1.69
N GLN A 519 25.68 -23.63 1.19
CA GLN A 519 26.01 -24.86 1.93
C GLN A 519 24.74 -25.53 2.52
N ILE A 520 23.68 -25.65 1.71
CA ILE A 520 22.33 -26.05 2.17
C ILE A 520 21.88 -27.40 1.64
N ALA A 521 22.64 -28.03 0.75
CA ALA A 521 22.22 -29.26 0.06
C ALA A 521 21.81 -30.39 1.02
N GLU A 522 22.53 -30.57 2.11
CA GLU A 522 22.24 -31.58 3.12
C GLU A 522 21.02 -31.25 4.00
N GLU A 523 20.55 -29.99 3.98
CA GLU A 523 19.39 -29.57 4.76
C GLU A 523 18.06 -29.81 4.01
N LEU A 524 18.05 -29.96 2.68
CA LEU A 524 16.83 -30.18 1.91
C LEU A 524 16.03 -31.42 2.36
N PRO A 525 16.64 -32.60 2.63
CA PRO A 525 15.92 -33.74 3.19
C PRO A 525 15.36 -33.47 4.59
N LEU A 526 16.03 -32.63 5.37
CA LEU A 526 15.58 -32.24 6.71
C LEU A 526 14.33 -31.35 6.63
N PHE A 527 14.28 -30.42 5.68
CA PHE A 527 13.09 -29.59 5.42
C PHE A 527 11.89 -30.46 4.98
N ALA A 528 12.11 -31.42 4.08
CA ALA A 528 11.07 -32.35 3.65
C ALA A 528 10.52 -33.22 4.80
N ASN A 529 11.37 -33.60 5.75
CA ASN A 529 10.97 -34.31 6.95
C ASN A 529 10.22 -33.36 7.93
N ALA A 530 10.72 -32.15 8.11
CA ALA A 530 10.07 -31.14 8.96
C ALA A 530 8.67 -30.79 8.45
N ALA A 531 8.46 -30.64 7.14
CA ALA A 531 7.15 -30.41 6.52
C ALA A 531 6.12 -31.48 6.92
N LYS A 532 6.54 -32.76 6.98
CA LYS A 532 5.66 -33.88 7.34
C LYS A 532 5.37 -33.98 8.83
N GLN A 533 6.32 -33.57 9.67
CA GLN A 533 6.25 -33.73 11.11
C GLN A 533 5.87 -32.46 11.87
N LEU A 534 5.79 -31.31 11.20
CA LEU A 534 5.38 -30.05 11.86
C LEU A 534 3.91 -30.12 12.26
N TYR A 535 3.67 -29.90 13.53
CA TYR A 535 2.29 -29.82 14.04
C TYR A 535 1.60 -28.57 13.49
N VAL A 536 0.40 -28.78 12.96
CA VAL A 536 -0.52 -27.71 12.56
C VAL A 536 -1.86 -28.03 13.20
N PRO A 537 -2.48 -27.09 13.96
CA PRO A 537 -3.82 -27.29 14.48
C PRO A 537 -4.80 -27.70 13.38
N ALA A 538 -5.52 -28.80 13.57
CA ALA A 538 -6.50 -29.32 12.63
C ALA A 538 -7.92 -28.98 13.08
N PRO A 539 -8.89 -28.92 12.15
CA PRO A 539 -10.30 -28.77 12.51
C PRO A 539 -10.76 -29.93 13.43
N ASP A 540 -11.42 -29.58 14.53
CA ASP A 540 -12.06 -30.59 15.37
C ASP A 540 -13.13 -31.35 14.58
N PRO A 541 -13.21 -32.68 14.69
CA PRO A 541 -14.12 -33.49 13.88
C PRO A 541 -15.61 -33.17 14.06
N GLU A 542 -16.03 -32.70 15.24
CA GLU A 542 -17.43 -32.39 15.57
C GLU A 542 -17.75 -30.92 15.33
N SER A 543 -17.03 -30.01 16.00
CA SER A 543 -17.28 -28.57 15.93
C SER A 543 -16.73 -27.90 14.67
N LYS A 544 -15.80 -28.55 13.95
CA LYS A 544 -15.07 -28.00 12.78
C LYS A 544 -14.16 -26.81 13.14
N LEU A 545 -14.04 -26.43 14.41
CA LEU A 545 -13.23 -25.34 14.87
C LEU A 545 -11.75 -25.67 14.86
N ILE A 546 -10.93 -24.69 14.51
CA ILE A 546 -9.48 -24.74 14.57
C ILE A 546 -9.04 -23.87 15.73
N GLU A 547 -8.27 -24.43 16.66
CA GLU A 547 -7.71 -23.67 17.77
C GLU A 547 -6.62 -22.74 17.26
N GLN A 548 -6.72 -21.44 17.60
CA GLN A 548 -5.78 -20.41 17.09
C GLN A 548 -4.34 -20.66 17.57
N PHE A 549 -4.18 -21.09 18.83
CA PHE A 549 -2.91 -21.49 19.44
C PHE A 549 -3.20 -22.40 20.64
N ASP A 550 -2.19 -23.12 21.14
CA ASP A 550 -2.36 -24.04 22.28
C ASP A 550 -3.00 -23.35 23.48
N GLY A 551 -4.20 -23.76 23.88
CA GLY A 551 -4.95 -23.24 25.04
C GLY A 551 -5.84 -22.03 24.75
N TYR A 552 -6.03 -21.63 23.51
CA TYR A 552 -6.93 -20.51 23.17
C TYR A 552 -8.37 -20.76 23.61
N PHE A 553 -8.87 -22.00 23.48
CA PHE A 553 -10.23 -22.33 23.86
C PHE A 553 -10.47 -22.30 25.38
N ASP A 554 -9.40 -22.33 26.18
CA ASP A 554 -9.46 -22.24 27.65
C ASP A 554 -9.51 -20.79 28.17
N LEU A 555 -9.32 -19.80 27.31
CA LEU A 555 -9.39 -18.38 27.67
C LEU A 555 -10.83 -17.94 27.98
N LYS A 556 -10.97 -16.82 28.73
CA LYS A 556 -12.28 -16.24 29.06
C LYS A 556 -13.03 -15.81 27.79
N ASP A 557 -14.28 -16.24 27.67
CA ASP A 557 -15.17 -15.80 26.62
C ASP A 557 -15.95 -14.57 27.07
N VAL A 558 -15.53 -13.39 26.61
CA VAL A 558 -16.15 -12.10 26.92
C VAL A 558 -16.49 -11.36 25.61
N SER A 559 -17.53 -10.53 25.66
CA SER A 559 -17.86 -9.70 24.51
C SER A 559 -16.90 -8.52 24.37
N LEU A 560 -16.75 -8.01 23.16
CA LEU A 560 -15.97 -6.79 22.88
C LEU A 560 -16.46 -5.60 23.70
N ASP A 561 -17.77 -5.46 23.88
CA ASP A 561 -18.35 -4.35 24.63
C ASP A 561 -18.05 -4.42 26.12
N GLU A 562 -18.04 -5.63 26.70
CA GLU A 562 -17.59 -5.84 28.07
C GLU A 562 -16.13 -5.50 28.27
N LEU A 563 -15.28 -5.87 27.28
CA LEU A 563 -13.86 -5.56 27.34
C LEU A 563 -13.61 -4.05 27.16
N ARG A 564 -14.30 -3.39 26.22
CA ARG A 564 -14.19 -1.94 26.00
C ARG A 564 -14.60 -1.10 27.19
N LYS A 565 -15.59 -1.53 27.97
CA LYS A 565 -16.02 -0.86 29.22
C LYS A 565 -14.95 -0.87 30.30
N GLN A 566 -13.99 -1.78 30.25
CA GLN A 566 -12.89 -1.89 31.22
C GLN A 566 -11.70 -0.97 30.87
N ARG A 567 -11.66 -0.39 29.64
CA ARG A 567 -10.60 0.54 29.26
C ARG A 567 -10.62 1.80 30.10
N LEU A 568 -9.44 2.24 30.52
CA LEU A 568 -9.24 3.49 31.25
C LEU A 568 -9.08 4.69 30.31
N HIS A 569 -8.71 4.45 29.05
CA HIS A 569 -8.58 5.46 28.01
C HIS A 569 -9.04 4.89 26.64
N PRO A 570 -9.69 5.69 25.76
CA PRO A 570 -10.11 5.23 24.43
C PRO A 570 -8.99 4.63 23.57
N ASP A 571 -7.78 5.17 23.71
CA ASP A 571 -6.59 4.74 22.94
C ASP A 571 -5.76 3.65 23.65
N GLU A 572 -6.23 3.11 24.79
CA GLU A 572 -5.56 2.03 25.49
C GLU A 572 -5.40 0.81 24.58
N TYR A 573 -4.17 0.29 24.46
CA TYR A 573 -3.87 -0.91 23.69
C TYR A 573 -4.28 -2.14 24.48
N LEU A 574 -5.10 -3.02 23.88
CA LEU A 574 -5.68 -4.16 24.58
C LEU A 574 -4.76 -5.40 24.64
N GLY A 575 -3.67 -5.42 23.85
CA GLY A 575 -2.64 -6.47 23.84
C GLY A 575 -1.44 -6.12 24.71
N ALA A 576 -0.27 -6.67 24.38
CA ALA A 576 1.02 -6.55 25.06
C ALA A 576 0.99 -7.05 26.54
N GLY A 577 1.61 -8.16 26.82
CA GLY A 577 1.91 -8.71 28.15
C GLY A 577 0.77 -8.74 29.18
N GLN A 578 0.20 -7.60 29.54
CA GLN A 578 -0.86 -7.45 30.52
C GLN A 578 -2.13 -6.76 29.98
N GLY A 579 -2.26 -6.63 28.67
CA GLY A 579 -3.44 -6.02 28.04
C GLY A 579 -4.73 -6.73 28.37
N LEU A 580 -5.84 -6.00 28.33
CA LEU A 580 -7.17 -6.50 28.71
C LEU A 580 -7.62 -7.70 27.86
N ALA A 581 -7.20 -7.79 26.61
CA ALA A 581 -7.55 -8.90 25.71
C ALA A 581 -6.80 -10.19 26.00
N VAL A 582 -5.58 -10.12 26.55
CA VAL A 582 -4.68 -11.28 26.73
C VAL A 582 -5.31 -12.49 27.45
N PRO A 583 -6.07 -12.34 28.56
CA PRO A 583 -6.72 -13.47 29.21
C PRO A 583 -8.06 -13.86 28.58
N THR A 584 -8.41 -13.33 27.43
CA THR A 584 -9.72 -13.49 26.78
C THR A 584 -9.62 -14.04 25.37
N LYS A 585 -10.73 -14.49 24.79
CA LYS A 585 -10.84 -14.92 23.40
C LYS A 585 -10.97 -13.75 22.41
N VAL A 586 -10.89 -12.51 22.86
CA VAL A 586 -10.94 -11.34 21.99
C VAL A 586 -9.61 -11.18 21.25
N ILE A 587 -9.68 -11.14 19.92
CA ILE A 587 -8.52 -10.97 19.02
C ILE A 587 -8.55 -9.61 18.31
N LYS A 588 -7.38 -9.10 17.95
CA LYS A 588 -7.24 -7.82 17.27
C LYS A 588 -7.75 -7.88 15.83
N GLN A 589 -7.38 -8.93 15.11
CA GLN A 589 -7.61 -9.10 13.68
C GLN A 589 -7.65 -10.58 13.27
N ALA A 590 -8.00 -10.86 12.02
CA ALA A 590 -8.07 -12.19 11.46
C ALA A 590 -6.75 -12.97 11.62
N ASP A 591 -6.81 -14.16 12.21
CA ASP A 591 -5.70 -15.11 12.36
C ASP A 591 -6.08 -16.45 11.71
N VAL A 592 -6.89 -17.29 12.36
CA VAL A 592 -7.42 -18.52 11.75
C VAL A 592 -8.19 -18.23 10.47
N VAL A 593 -9.00 -17.15 10.44
CA VAL A 593 -9.76 -16.76 9.24
C VAL A 593 -8.82 -16.36 8.09
N MET A 594 -7.70 -15.71 8.38
CA MET A 594 -6.67 -15.42 7.39
C MET A 594 -6.02 -16.71 6.86
N MET A 595 -5.70 -17.68 7.74
CA MET A 595 -5.20 -18.99 7.34
C MET A 595 -6.18 -19.72 6.41
N LEU A 596 -7.47 -19.69 6.73
CA LEU A 596 -8.53 -20.33 5.92
C LEU A 596 -8.67 -19.71 4.53
N TYR A 597 -8.34 -18.41 4.38
CA TYR A 597 -8.29 -17.76 3.10
C TYR A 597 -7.01 -18.13 2.32
N VAL A 598 -5.85 -17.99 2.93
CA VAL A 598 -4.55 -18.25 2.26
C VAL A 598 -4.45 -19.69 1.80
N PHE A 599 -4.92 -20.63 2.59
CA PHE A 599 -4.90 -22.07 2.32
C PHE A 599 -6.29 -22.63 1.99
N ARG A 600 -7.11 -21.83 1.31
CA ARG A 600 -8.54 -22.10 1.07
C ARG A 600 -8.86 -23.44 0.44
N ASP A 601 -7.94 -24.02 -0.34
CA ASP A 601 -8.14 -25.31 -1.01
C ASP A 601 -8.00 -26.51 -0.06
N LEU A 602 -7.45 -26.29 1.14
CA LEU A 602 -7.29 -27.34 2.15
C LEU A 602 -8.51 -27.50 3.07
N TYR A 603 -9.46 -26.57 3.03
CA TYR A 603 -10.58 -26.52 3.98
C TYR A 603 -11.92 -26.51 3.27
N SER A 604 -12.86 -27.32 3.78
CA SER A 604 -14.24 -27.33 3.27
C SER A 604 -15.00 -26.05 3.63
N SER A 605 -16.15 -25.86 2.98
CA SER A 605 -17.06 -24.74 3.25
C SER A 605 -17.55 -24.73 4.69
N GLU A 606 -17.86 -25.92 5.24
CA GLU A 606 -18.33 -26.06 6.62
C GLU A 606 -17.26 -25.67 7.65
N VAL A 607 -15.99 -26.01 7.39
CA VAL A 607 -14.88 -25.56 8.27
C VAL A 607 -14.74 -24.04 8.21
N LYS A 608 -14.80 -23.44 7.02
CA LYS A 608 -14.73 -22.00 6.82
C LYS A 608 -15.86 -21.28 7.57
N GLN A 609 -17.10 -21.78 7.41
CA GLN A 609 -18.27 -21.20 8.06
C GLN A 609 -18.17 -21.30 9.57
N ALA A 610 -17.90 -22.49 10.14
CA ALA A 610 -17.81 -22.68 11.60
C ALA A 610 -16.77 -21.75 12.24
N ASN A 611 -15.59 -21.62 11.63
CA ASN A 611 -14.55 -20.75 12.16
C ASN A 611 -14.87 -19.27 11.95
N TRP A 612 -15.49 -18.88 10.85
CA TRP A 612 -15.94 -17.50 10.63
C TRP A 612 -16.95 -17.08 11.69
N GLU A 613 -18.02 -17.89 11.91
CA GLU A 613 -19.07 -17.65 12.92
C GLU A 613 -18.51 -17.62 14.36
N TYR A 614 -17.44 -18.38 14.62
CA TYR A 614 -16.80 -18.41 15.94
C TYR A 614 -15.89 -17.20 16.16
N TYR A 615 -15.02 -16.84 15.19
CA TYR A 615 -14.00 -15.81 15.38
C TYR A 615 -14.51 -14.39 15.10
N GLU A 616 -15.48 -14.19 14.19
CA GLU A 616 -15.97 -12.87 13.81
C GLU A 616 -16.47 -12.05 15.03
N PRO A 617 -17.39 -12.55 15.89
CA PRO A 617 -17.89 -11.78 17.02
C PRO A 617 -16.85 -11.54 18.13
N ARG A 618 -15.69 -12.21 18.05
CA ARG A 618 -14.55 -12.06 18.97
C ARG A 618 -13.44 -11.19 18.39
N THR A 619 -13.57 -10.73 17.15
CA THR A 619 -12.56 -9.90 16.47
C THR A 619 -12.89 -8.43 16.63
N GLU A 620 -11.97 -7.64 17.19
CA GLU A 620 -12.15 -6.18 17.32
C GLU A 620 -12.11 -5.46 15.98
N HIS A 621 -11.49 -6.05 14.96
CA HIS A 621 -11.19 -5.40 13.67
C HIS A 621 -10.43 -4.07 13.84
N ALA A 622 -9.52 -4.03 14.81
CA ALA A 622 -8.70 -2.85 15.09
C ALA A 622 -7.55 -2.66 14.10
N SER A 623 -7.41 -3.55 13.14
CA SER A 623 -6.47 -3.48 12.02
C SER A 623 -7.22 -3.34 10.71
N SER A 624 -6.66 -2.52 9.82
CA SER A 624 -7.17 -2.34 8.44
C SER A 624 -7.11 -3.61 7.58
N LEU A 625 -6.33 -4.62 7.98
CA LEU A 625 -6.18 -5.90 7.27
C LEU A 625 -7.33 -6.87 7.51
N SER A 626 -8.04 -6.72 8.64
CA SER A 626 -8.95 -7.74 9.15
C SER A 626 -10.20 -7.93 8.29
N ALA A 627 -10.88 -6.86 7.91
CA ALA A 627 -12.18 -6.92 7.24
C ALA A 627 -12.12 -7.66 5.89
N SER A 628 -11.04 -7.48 5.11
CA SER A 628 -10.90 -8.16 3.81
C SER A 628 -10.80 -9.69 3.95
N ALA A 629 -10.08 -10.20 4.97
CA ALA A 629 -9.98 -11.64 5.22
C ALA A 629 -11.35 -12.24 5.57
N TYR A 630 -12.11 -11.56 6.44
CA TYR A 630 -13.47 -11.98 6.80
C TYR A 630 -14.43 -11.95 5.60
N ALA A 631 -14.35 -10.91 4.75
CA ALA A 631 -15.15 -10.84 3.53
C ALA A 631 -14.85 -12.00 2.57
N LEU A 632 -13.57 -12.30 2.33
CA LEU A 632 -13.14 -13.37 1.44
C LEU A 632 -13.62 -14.76 1.90
N VAL A 633 -13.57 -15.02 3.21
CA VAL A 633 -14.06 -16.29 3.76
C VAL A 633 -15.59 -16.34 3.76
N ALA A 634 -16.29 -15.24 4.05
CA ALA A 634 -17.76 -15.18 3.99
C ALA A 634 -18.29 -15.52 2.58
N VAL A 635 -17.67 -14.98 1.53
CA VAL A 635 -18.03 -15.37 0.14
C VAL A 635 -17.85 -16.87 -0.08
N ALA A 636 -16.80 -17.48 0.48
CA ALA A 636 -16.48 -18.89 0.23
C ALA A 636 -17.52 -19.88 0.81
N PHE A 637 -18.34 -19.47 1.78
CA PHE A 637 -19.47 -20.26 2.28
C PHE A 637 -20.85 -19.66 1.95
N GLY A 638 -20.90 -18.56 1.19
CA GLY A 638 -22.12 -18.02 0.61
C GLY A 638 -22.82 -16.93 1.43
N ASP A 639 -22.23 -16.42 2.51
CA ASP A 639 -22.75 -15.24 3.23
C ASP A 639 -22.31 -13.94 2.53
N LEU A 640 -23.03 -13.61 1.46
CA LEU A 640 -22.72 -12.46 0.62
C LEU A 640 -23.06 -11.13 1.29
N GLU A 641 -23.99 -11.11 2.25
CA GLU A 641 -24.36 -9.89 2.97
C GLU A 641 -23.23 -9.46 3.92
N SER A 642 -22.76 -10.36 4.78
CA SER A 642 -21.61 -10.09 5.65
C SER A 642 -20.35 -9.78 4.84
N ALA A 643 -20.13 -10.50 3.72
CA ALA A 643 -19.03 -10.24 2.82
C ALA A 643 -19.06 -8.82 2.25
N TYR A 644 -20.24 -8.33 1.85
CA TYR A 644 -20.41 -6.98 1.32
C TYR A 644 -20.19 -5.90 2.38
N GLN A 645 -20.69 -6.09 3.60
CA GLN A 645 -20.46 -5.17 4.71
C GLN A 645 -18.96 -5.04 5.03
N HIS A 646 -18.24 -6.15 5.11
CA HIS A 646 -16.78 -6.14 5.30
C HIS A 646 -16.03 -5.58 4.08
N PHE A 647 -16.52 -5.80 2.85
CA PHE A 647 -15.98 -5.20 1.64
C PHE A 647 -16.08 -3.67 1.70
N MET A 648 -17.25 -3.13 1.98
CA MET A 648 -17.46 -1.68 2.08
C MET A 648 -16.59 -1.07 3.18
N LYS A 649 -16.55 -1.69 4.38
CA LYS A 649 -15.66 -1.26 5.47
C LYS A 649 -14.18 -1.20 5.04
N THR A 650 -13.74 -2.14 4.20
CA THR A 650 -12.38 -2.17 3.66
C THR A 650 -12.17 -1.11 2.57
N ALA A 651 -13.12 -0.99 1.64
CA ALA A 651 -12.99 -0.13 0.48
C ALA A 651 -13.15 1.37 0.79
N THR A 652 -13.92 1.71 1.85
CA THR A 652 -14.17 3.10 2.25
C THR A 652 -13.26 3.60 3.38
N ILE A 653 -12.36 2.76 3.90
CA ILE A 653 -11.55 3.08 5.10
C ILE A 653 -10.84 4.43 5.01
N ASP A 654 -10.23 4.73 3.88
CA ASP A 654 -9.52 5.99 3.66
C ASP A 654 -10.46 7.14 3.23
N LEU A 655 -11.64 6.85 2.72
CA LEU A 655 -12.65 7.84 2.34
C LEU A 655 -13.45 8.34 3.55
N GLU A 656 -13.85 7.44 4.44
CA GLU A 656 -14.65 7.77 5.62
C GLU A 656 -13.80 8.13 6.83
N GLY A 657 -12.52 7.72 6.83
CA GLY A 657 -11.62 7.90 7.97
C GLY A 657 -12.07 7.14 9.23
N ALA A 658 -12.79 6.03 9.05
CA ALA A 658 -13.33 5.20 10.12
C ALA A 658 -12.26 4.26 10.72
N TYR A 659 -11.09 4.79 11.04
CA TYR A 659 -9.99 4.03 11.66
C TYR A 659 -9.47 4.75 12.89
N LYS A 660 -8.76 4.01 13.76
CA LYS A 660 -8.08 4.60 14.92
C LYS A 660 -6.93 5.48 14.43
N VAL A 661 -6.93 6.72 14.84
CA VAL A 661 -5.85 7.69 14.55
C VAL A 661 -4.67 7.51 15.50
N HIS A 662 -4.92 6.97 16.69
CA HIS A 662 -3.90 6.66 17.69
C HIS A 662 -4.08 5.24 18.24
N VAL A 663 -2.95 4.61 18.56
CA VAL A 663 -2.87 3.37 19.35
C VAL A 663 -1.88 3.63 20.48
N GLY A 664 -2.37 3.69 21.71
CA GLY A 664 -1.59 4.24 22.81
C GLY A 664 -1.17 5.68 22.49
N THR A 665 0.13 5.96 22.58
CA THR A 665 0.71 7.27 22.23
C THR A 665 1.17 7.36 20.77
N ILE A 666 0.98 6.31 19.97
CA ILE A 666 1.45 6.26 18.59
C ILE A 666 0.37 6.81 17.66
N PHE A 667 0.73 7.81 16.86
CA PHE A 667 -0.09 8.26 15.74
C PHE A 667 -0.06 7.22 14.61
N THR A 668 -1.25 6.77 14.15
CA THR A 668 -1.42 5.70 13.17
C THR A 668 -2.13 6.15 11.89
N GLY A 669 -2.32 7.46 11.71
CA GLY A 669 -2.93 8.05 10.50
C GLY A 669 -2.16 7.74 9.21
N GLY A 670 -2.67 8.21 8.09
CA GLY A 670 -2.13 7.93 6.76
C GLY A 670 -3.04 7.03 5.92
N SER A 671 -2.67 6.74 4.67
CA SER A 671 -3.41 5.82 3.80
C SER A 671 -3.21 4.35 4.20
N HIS A 672 -4.13 3.47 3.77
CA HIS A 672 -4.15 2.04 4.13
C HIS A 672 -4.03 1.15 2.88
N PRO A 673 -2.87 1.11 2.17
CA PRO A 673 -2.75 0.41 0.90
C PRO A 673 -3.06 -1.09 0.97
N ALA A 674 -2.83 -1.75 2.10
CA ALA A 674 -3.20 -3.16 2.27
C ALA A 674 -4.72 -3.37 2.34
N ALA A 675 -5.48 -2.48 3.00
CA ALA A 675 -6.94 -2.51 2.95
C ALA A 675 -7.46 -2.20 1.54
N ASN A 676 -6.86 -1.21 0.88
CA ASN A 676 -7.19 -0.87 -0.51
C ASN A 676 -6.98 -2.06 -1.45
N ALA A 677 -5.88 -2.81 -1.28
CA ALA A 677 -5.64 -4.04 -2.02
C ALA A 677 -6.62 -5.16 -1.61
N GLY A 678 -6.93 -5.25 -0.31
CA GLY A 678 -7.95 -6.15 0.22
C GLY A 678 -9.32 -5.92 -0.41
N ALA A 679 -9.71 -4.66 -0.68
CA ALA A 679 -10.95 -4.35 -1.39
C ALA A 679 -10.95 -4.94 -2.82
N TRP A 680 -9.83 -4.80 -3.55
CA TRP A 680 -9.68 -5.46 -4.85
C TRP A 680 -9.75 -6.99 -4.74
N MET A 681 -9.07 -7.57 -3.75
CA MET A 681 -9.11 -9.03 -3.52
C MET A 681 -10.54 -9.51 -3.27
N VAL A 682 -11.31 -8.81 -2.44
CA VAL A 682 -12.71 -9.18 -2.17
C VAL A 682 -13.58 -9.04 -3.41
N ALA A 683 -13.43 -7.97 -4.18
CA ALA A 683 -14.20 -7.77 -5.41
C ALA A 683 -13.88 -8.84 -6.47
N VAL A 684 -12.60 -9.09 -6.74
CA VAL A 684 -12.14 -9.93 -7.86
C VAL A 684 -11.97 -11.39 -7.45
N MET A 685 -11.27 -11.66 -6.33
CA MET A 685 -11.00 -13.03 -5.88
C MET A 685 -12.13 -13.59 -4.99
N GLY A 686 -12.86 -12.72 -4.28
CA GLY A 686 -14.06 -13.07 -3.53
C GLY A 686 -15.28 -13.17 -4.44
N PHE A 687 -15.98 -12.05 -4.65
CA PHE A 687 -17.23 -12.01 -5.43
C PHE A 687 -17.06 -12.48 -6.89
N GLY A 688 -15.94 -12.13 -7.54
CA GLY A 688 -15.58 -12.61 -8.87
C GLY A 688 -15.16 -14.08 -8.90
N GLY A 689 -14.81 -14.67 -7.76
CA GLY A 689 -14.42 -16.06 -7.61
C GLY A 689 -13.16 -16.42 -8.38
N LEU A 690 -12.24 -15.45 -8.59
CA LEU A 690 -10.98 -15.68 -9.30
C LEU A 690 -9.99 -16.47 -8.44
N PHE A 691 -9.50 -17.57 -9.00
CA PHE A 691 -8.38 -18.33 -8.45
C PHE A 691 -7.43 -18.77 -9.56
N SER A 692 -6.18 -18.35 -9.50
CA SER A 692 -5.15 -18.70 -10.47
C SER A 692 -4.30 -19.87 -9.97
N GLY A 693 -4.47 -21.04 -10.57
CA GLY A 693 -3.66 -22.23 -10.31
C GLY A 693 -2.45 -22.32 -11.25
N ASP A 694 -1.68 -23.41 -11.15
CA ASP A 694 -0.47 -23.62 -11.96
C ASP A 694 -0.77 -23.74 -13.46
N ARG A 695 -1.90 -24.36 -13.82
CA ARG A 695 -2.25 -24.72 -15.20
C ARG A 695 -3.49 -24.01 -15.71
N ALA A 696 -4.38 -23.63 -14.82
CA ALA A 696 -5.68 -23.08 -15.16
C ALA A 696 -6.08 -21.94 -14.23
N VAL A 697 -6.91 -21.05 -14.73
CA VAL A 697 -7.60 -20.03 -13.95
C VAL A 697 -9.02 -20.52 -13.68
N THR A 698 -9.40 -20.59 -12.41
CA THR A 698 -10.76 -20.92 -11.98
C THR A 698 -11.55 -19.63 -11.75
N ILE A 699 -12.82 -19.60 -12.20
CA ILE A 699 -13.74 -18.47 -12.03
C ILE A 699 -15.08 -19.01 -11.57
N ASN A 700 -15.46 -18.72 -10.32
CA ASN A 700 -16.72 -19.14 -9.72
C ASN A 700 -17.43 -17.93 -9.12
N PRO A 701 -18.09 -17.07 -9.93
CA PRO A 701 -18.70 -15.84 -9.46
C PRO A 701 -19.81 -16.09 -8.43
N SER A 702 -19.79 -15.26 -7.39
CA SER A 702 -20.83 -15.15 -6.35
C SER A 702 -21.09 -13.68 -6.11
N LEU A 703 -21.66 -12.98 -7.12
CA LEU A 703 -21.86 -11.54 -7.07
C LEU A 703 -22.90 -11.17 -6.03
N TYR A 704 -22.64 -10.08 -5.30
CA TYR A 704 -23.62 -9.47 -4.41
C TYR A 704 -24.85 -9.00 -5.21
N TRP A 705 -26.03 -9.11 -4.67
CA TRP A 705 -27.28 -8.92 -5.40
C TRP A 705 -27.46 -7.53 -6.06
N LYS A 706 -26.77 -6.47 -5.55
CA LYS A 706 -26.75 -5.15 -6.18
C LYS A 706 -25.86 -5.09 -7.43
N TRP A 707 -24.91 -6.02 -7.56
CA TRP A 707 -23.96 -6.01 -8.66
C TRP A 707 -24.54 -6.74 -9.88
N GLU A 708 -24.96 -5.98 -10.87
CA GLU A 708 -25.45 -6.54 -12.14
C GLU A 708 -24.32 -7.21 -12.92
N SER A 709 -23.14 -6.60 -12.91
CA SER A 709 -21.94 -7.18 -13.52
C SER A 709 -20.65 -6.73 -12.82
N LEU A 710 -19.62 -7.55 -12.97
CA LEU A 710 -18.25 -7.26 -12.60
C LEU A 710 -17.34 -7.48 -13.82
N GLU A 711 -16.47 -6.50 -14.12
CA GLU A 711 -15.53 -6.58 -15.25
C GLU A 711 -14.14 -6.16 -14.79
N PHE A 712 -13.08 -6.92 -15.17
CA PHE A 712 -11.70 -6.64 -14.81
C PHE A 712 -10.69 -7.24 -15.78
N GLY A 713 -9.48 -6.64 -15.84
CA GLY A 713 -8.35 -7.18 -16.56
C GLY A 713 -7.62 -8.25 -15.76
N LEU A 714 -7.09 -9.27 -16.43
CA LEU A 714 -6.31 -10.36 -15.83
C LEU A 714 -5.00 -10.58 -16.59
N ALA A 715 -3.88 -10.63 -15.85
CA ALA A 715 -2.60 -11.14 -16.32
C ALA A 715 -2.39 -12.57 -15.81
N PHE A 716 -2.03 -13.51 -16.70
CA PHE A 716 -1.74 -14.90 -16.33
C PHE A 716 -0.71 -15.50 -17.30
N LYS A 717 0.41 -15.99 -16.76
CA LYS A 717 1.49 -16.61 -17.57
C LYS A 717 2.00 -15.73 -18.73
N GLY A 718 2.11 -14.41 -18.50
CA GLY A 718 2.54 -13.46 -19.51
C GLY A 718 1.46 -13.02 -20.51
N ASP A 719 0.28 -13.64 -20.49
CA ASP A 719 -0.85 -13.34 -21.35
C ASP A 719 -1.88 -12.44 -20.65
N ARG A 720 -2.73 -11.75 -21.43
CA ARG A 720 -3.71 -10.77 -20.96
C ARG A 720 -5.13 -11.17 -21.36
N PHE A 721 -6.06 -11.02 -20.42
CA PHE A 721 -7.48 -11.33 -20.61
C PHE A 721 -8.34 -10.21 -20.05
N GLN A 722 -9.51 -10.00 -20.65
CA GLN A 722 -10.58 -9.22 -20.08
C GLN A 722 -11.69 -10.17 -19.65
N ILE A 723 -12.07 -10.09 -18.40
CA ILE A 723 -13.10 -10.93 -17.80
C ILE A 723 -14.31 -10.05 -17.53
N LYS A 724 -15.49 -10.47 -17.99
CA LYS A 724 -16.77 -9.85 -17.66
C LYS A 724 -17.72 -10.93 -17.16
N MET A 725 -18.40 -10.67 -16.07
CA MET A 725 -19.30 -11.64 -15.47
C MET A 725 -20.56 -10.99 -14.92
N SER A 726 -21.59 -11.81 -14.86
CA SER A 726 -22.85 -11.57 -14.16
C SER A 726 -23.20 -12.78 -13.28
N SER A 727 -24.34 -12.76 -12.62
CA SER A 727 -24.83 -13.93 -11.86
C SER A 727 -25.14 -15.15 -12.72
N VAL A 728 -25.20 -15.02 -14.05
CA VAL A 728 -25.63 -16.07 -14.98
C VAL A 728 -24.62 -16.37 -16.10
N SER A 729 -23.61 -15.53 -16.31
CA SER A 729 -22.67 -15.69 -17.43
C SER A 729 -21.26 -15.17 -17.08
N VAL A 730 -20.26 -15.79 -17.71
CA VAL A 730 -18.88 -15.30 -17.72
C VAL A 730 -18.41 -15.21 -19.16
N GLU A 731 -17.87 -14.06 -19.54
CA GLU A 731 -17.20 -13.80 -20.80
C GLU A 731 -15.69 -13.63 -20.55
N ILE A 732 -14.85 -14.30 -21.34
CA ILE A 732 -13.40 -14.24 -21.27
C ILE A 732 -12.88 -13.84 -22.65
N ALA A 733 -12.33 -12.65 -22.79
CA ALA A 733 -11.72 -12.16 -24.02
C ALA A 733 -10.19 -12.20 -23.90
N ALA A 734 -9.55 -13.03 -24.70
CA ALA A 734 -8.09 -13.11 -24.78
C ALA A 734 -7.55 -12.01 -25.71
N SER A 735 -6.45 -11.35 -25.29
CA SER A 735 -5.73 -10.43 -26.19
C SER A 735 -5.23 -11.16 -27.45
N SER A 736 -5.29 -10.50 -28.60
CA SER A 736 -4.70 -11.02 -29.83
C SER A 736 -3.16 -11.12 -29.76
N THR A 737 -2.54 -10.45 -28.81
CA THR A 737 -1.09 -10.49 -28.57
C THR A 737 -0.66 -11.61 -27.63
N ASN A 738 -1.60 -12.40 -27.09
CA ASN A 738 -1.28 -13.54 -26.24
C ASN A 738 -0.44 -14.57 -26.97
N THR A 739 0.43 -15.26 -26.25
CA THR A 739 1.44 -16.17 -26.81
C THR A 739 0.96 -17.62 -26.88
N ALA A 740 -0.04 -17.99 -26.06
CA ALA A 740 -0.55 -19.36 -25.99
C ALA A 740 -2.04 -19.40 -25.61
N SER A 741 -2.68 -20.51 -25.91
CA SER A 741 -3.99 -20.82 -25.35
C SER A 741 -3.88 -21.07 -23.85
N ARG A 742 -4.82 -20.56 -23.06
CA ARG A 742 -4.88 -20.76 -21.59
C ARG A 742 -6.17 -21.46 -21.20
N THR A 743 -6.06 -22.29 -20.17
CA THR A 743 -7.19 -23.05 -19.64
C THR A 743 -7.92 -22.24 -18.57
N PHE A 744 -9.25 -22.19 -18.69
CA PHE A 744 -10.16 -21.64 -17.70
C PHE A 744 -11.14 -22.71 -17.22
N VAL A 745 -11.43 -22.72 -15.92
CA VAL A 745 -12.44 -23.57 -15.31
C VAL A 745 -13.52 -22.67 -14.74
N VAL A 746 -14.68 -22.61 -15.39
CA VAL A 746 -15.80 -21.76 -14.98
C VAL A 746 -16.96 -22.64 -14.53
N TRP A 747 -17.39 -22.49 -13.27
CA TRP A 747 -18.37 -23.37 -12.63
C TRP A 747 -18.10 -24.86 -12.86
N GLY A 748 -16.83 -25.26 -12.73
CA GLY A 748 -16.38 -26.65 -12.97
C GLY A 748 -16.27 -27.06 -14.45
N THR A 749 -16.62 -26.19 -15.40
CA THR A 749 -16.51 -26.47 -16.83
C THR A 749 -15.16 -25.96 -17.36
N GLU A 750 -14.32 -26.87 -17.83
CA GLU A 750 -13.02 -26.55 -18.41
C GLU A 750 -13.15 -26.11 -19.89
N ARG A 751 -12.50 -24.99 -20.24
CA ARG A 751 -12.42 -24.43 -21.59
C ARG A 751 -11.02 -23.91 -21.86
N SER A 752 -10.57 -24.01 -23.11
CA SER A 752 -9.34 -23.39 -23.59
C SER A 752 -9.67 -22.11 -24.35
N CYS A 753 -8.99 -21.01 -24.04
CA CYS A 753 -9.13 -19.72 -24.70
C CYS A 753 -7.86 -19.40 -25.50
N ALA A 754 -7.99 -19.37 -26.82
CA ALA A 754 -6.89 -19.08 -27.74
C ALA A 754 -6.65 -17.56 -27.85
N PRO A 755 -5.45 -17.12 -28.30
CA PRO A 755 -5.17 -15.71 -28.58
C PRO A 755 -6.22 -15.08 -29.49
N GLY A 756 -6.77 -13.93 -29.10
CA GLY A 756 -7.82 -13.21 -29.83
C GLY A 756 -9.23 -13.81 -29.72
N GLN A 757 -9.39 -14.93 -29.05
CA GLN A 757 -10.71 -15.58 -28.86
C GLN A 757 -11.52 -14.91 -27.74
N ILE A 758 -12.84 -14.93 -27.90
CA ILE A 758 -13.81 -14.59 -26.85
C ILE A 758 -14.59 -15.89 -26.54
N LEU A 759 -14.64 -16.25 -25.26
CA LEU A 759 -15.42 -17.37 -24.75
C LEU A 759 -16.59 -16.84 -23.92
N GLY A 760 -17.82 -17.30 -24.23
CA GLY A 760 -19.00 -17.11 -23.40
C GLY A 760 -19.36 -18.42 -22.69
N ILE A 761 -19.54 -18.37 -21.37
CA ILE A 761 -19.90 -19.53 -20.55
C ILE A 761 -21.11 -19.16 -19.69
N VAL A 762 -22.14 -20.00 -19.71
CA VAL A 762 -23.39 -19.81 -18.97
C VAL A 762 -23.40 -20.69 -17.72
N ALA A 763 -23.95 -20.18 -16.65
CA ALA A 763 -24.09 -20.90 -15.40
C ALA A 763 -24.94 -22.18 -15.56
N PRO A 764 -24.58 -23.31 -14.94
CA PRO A 764 -25.35 -24.55 -15.05
C PRO A 764 -26.82 -24.37 -14.71
N GLY A 765 -27.73 -24.91 -15.56
CA GLY A 765 -29.17 -24.86 -15.36
C GLY A 765 -29.83 -23.52 -15.66
N ARG A 766 -29.09 -22.55 -16.22
CA ARG A 766 -29.64 -21.26 -16.70
C ARG A 766 -29.67 -21.24 -18.22
N SER A 767 -30.63 -20.52 -18.78
CA SER A 767 -30.69 -20.14 -20.21
C SER A 767 -30.58 -18.64 -20.34
N ILE A 768 -29.83 -18.17 -21.30
CA ILE A 768 -29.70 -16.74 -21.64
C ILE A 768 -30.50 -16.48 -22.91
N ARG A 769 -31.10 -15.31 -23.05
CA ARG A 769 -31.74 -14.89 -24.31
C ARG A 769 -30.64 -14.59 -25.35
N GLU A 770 -30.93 -14.94 -26.63
CA GLU A 770 -30.04 -14.58 -27.75
C GLU A 770 -29.77 -13.05 -27.72
N GLY A 771 -28.48 -12.68 -27.65
CA GLY A 771 -28.00 -11.30 -27.61
C GLY A 771 -27.50 -10.78 -26.27
N GLU A 772 -27.64 -11.53 -25.16
CA GLU A 772 -27.11 -11.13 -23.84
C GLU A 772 -25.61 -11.47 -23.68
N LEU A 773 -25.08 -12.37 -24.46
CA LEU A 773 -23.64 -12.54 -24.68
C LEU A 773 -23.27 -11.81 -25.98
N GLY A 774 -22.30 -10.93 -25.96
CA GLY A 774 -21.80 -10.25 -27.17
C GLY A 774 -21.12 -11.17 -28.20
N VAL A 775 -21.30 -12.49 -28.08
CA VAL A 775 -20.73 -13.55 -28.94
C VAL A 775 -21.78 -14.61 -29.24
N PRO A 776 -21.76 -15.25 -30.44
CA PRO A 776 -22.57 -16.43 -30.72
C PRO A 776 -22.23 -17.58 -29.76
N LEU A 777 -23.25 -18.26 -29.25
CA LEU A 777 -23.13 -19.45 -28.41
C LEU A 777 -22.35 -20.57 -29.09
#